data_8033d96218832a9984ee6c185ccfb029
#
_entry.id   8033d96218832a9984ee6c185ccfb029
#
_cell.length_a   1.000
_cell.length_b   1.000
_cell.length_c   1.000
_cell.angle_alpha   90.00
_cell.angle_beta   90.00
_cell.angle_gamma   90.00
#
_symmetry.space_group_name_H-M   'P 1'
#
loop_
_entity.id
_entity.type
_entity.pdbx_description
1 polymer ?
#
loop_
_entity_poly.entity_id
_entity_poly.type
_entity_poly.pdbx_seq_one_letter_code
_entity_poly.pdbx_strand_id
1 'polypeptide(L)'
;MGKKMDARQYIKIRGANENNLKNIDVDIPRNELVVLTGLSGSGKSSLAFDTIYAEGQRRYMESLSSYARQFLGQMEKPDVESIEGLSPAISIDQKSTNHNPRSTVGTVTEIYDYFRLLYARIGIPHCPKCGKEIKKQSVDEMADQIMALPEKTKIQLLAPVVRGRKGTHTKLFERAKKSGYVRVRVDGNMYELSEDIVLDKNIKHNIEIIVDRLVVKPGIEKRLTDSIENVLNLAEGLLVVDIIDGETMNFSQSFSCPDCGISIEEIEPRSFSFNNPFGACPACFGLGYKMEFSEELMIPDPSLSINEGAITVMGWQSCADKNSFTNAILVALCKEYDFDLDTPFDKYPKKIHDILIYGTNGKTIKVYYKGQRGEGIYDVVFEGLIKSVERRYRETHSESSKAEYETFMNITPCSECKGQRLKKSALAVTVGNKNIAEVTALSIDCLQEFLNNLVLSKTQHIIGDQILKEIKARIQFLMDVGLEYLTLSRATGTLSGGEAQRIRLATQIGSGLVGVAYILDEPSIGLHQRDNDKLLATLKRLRDLGNSLIVVEHDEDTMLAADCIVDIGPGAGEHGGQVVAIGTAKELMKCKNSITGDYLSGRKRIPVPTERRKPTGYLKVIGAQENNLKNIDVKFPLGVMTCVTGVSGSGKSSLVNEILYKKLAKELNRARTIPGKHKRIEGLEQVDKVINIDQSPIGRTPRSNPATYTGVFDLIRDLFAATPDAKARGYKKGRFSFNVKGGRCEACSGDGILKIEMHFLPDVYVPCEVCGGKRYNRETLDVKYKGKNIYDVLNMTVEEAVTFFENIPSIRRKMETLNDVGLSYIRLGQPSTELSGGEAQRIKLATELSKRSTGKTVYILDEPTTGLHFADVHKLTEILQRLTAEGNTVIVIEHNLDVIKTADYIIDIGPEGGDKGGTVVAYGTPEEIAQNEKSYTGKYIDAILKKK
;
A
#
# COMPACT_ATOMS: atom_id res chain seq x y z
N MET A 1 -49.90 18.08 -19.01
CA MET A 1 -49.86 16.65 -19.38
C MET A 1 -48.41 16.19 -19.27
N GLY A 2 -48.02 15.62 -18.16
CA GLY A 2 -46.69 15.07 -17.96
C GLY A 2 -46.50 13.83 -18.85
N LYS A 3 -45.50 13.82 -19.70
CA LYS A 3 -45.04 12.61 -20.35
C LYS A 3 -44.73 11.58 -19.26
N LYS A 4 -45.44 10.44 -19.24
CA LYS A 4 -45.04 9.29 -18.44
C LYS A 4 -43.58 8.96 -18.87
N MET A 5 -42.62 9.29 -17.99
CA MET A 5 -41.23 8.93 -18.19
C MET A 5 -41.11 7.39 -18.22
N ASP A 6 -40.55 6.87 -19.30
CA ASP A 6 -40.39 5.43 -19.49
C ASP A 6 -39.40 4.90 -18.45
N ALA A 7 -39.80 3.87 -17.67
CA ALA A 7 -38.94 3.20 -16.69
C ALA A 7 -37.64 2.63 -17.30
N ARG A 8 -37.60 2.47 -18.62
CA ARG A 8 -36.39 2.02 -19.34
C ARG A 8 -35.31 3.10 -19.49
N GLN A 9 -35.69 4.39 -19.29
CA GLN A 9 -34.79 5.53 -19.45
C GLN A 9 -34.29 6.07 -18.11
N TYR A 10 -34.88 5.69 -16.97
CA TYR A 10 -34.56 6.22 -15.65
C TYR A 10 -34.47 5.12 -14.61
N ILE A 11 -33.56 5.30 -13.67
CA ILE A 11 -33.55 4.61 -12.37
C ILE A 11 -34.47 5.45 -11.49
N LYS A 12 -35.63 4.90 -11.10
CA LYS A 12 -36.61 5.59 -10.28
C LYS A 12 -36.48 5.11 -8.83
N ILE A 13 -36.10 6.01 -7.95
CA ILE A 13 -35.95 5.78 -6.53
C ILE A 13 -37.13 6.45 -5.84
N ARG A 14 -37.82 5.74 -4.94
CA ARG A 14 -38.95 6.25 -4.16
C ARG A 14 -38.75 5.95 -2.69
N GLY A 15 -38.94 6.97 -1.87
CA GLY A 15 -38.91 6.82 -0.42
C GLY A 15 -37.57 6.42 0.15
N ALA A 16 -36.45 6.91 -0.38
CA ALA A 16 -35.14 6.60 0.18
C ALA A 16 -34.93 7.31 1.53
N ASN A 17 -34.71 6.53 2.59
CA ASN A 17 -34.63 7.01 3.97
C ASN A 17 -33.39 6.47 4.70
N GLU A 18 -32.36 6.00 3.99
CA GLU A 18 -31.14 5.46 4.57
C GLU A 18 -30.31 6.57 5.25
N ASN A 19 -29.81 6.30 6.47
CA ASN A 19 -29.01 7.22 7.27
C ASN A 19 -29.70 8.59 7.52
N ASN A 20 -29.23 9.65 6.85
CA ASN A 20 -29.78 10.99 6.98
C ASN A 20 -30.70 11.41 5.82
N LEU A 21 -30.99 10.51 4.88
CA LEU A 21 -31.94 10.78 3.81
C LEU A 21 -33.36 10.96 4.37
N LYS A 22 -34.13 11.89 3.81
CA LYS A 22 -35.47 12.30 4.32
C LYS A 22 -36.56 11.83 3.36
N ASN A 23 -36.71 10.52 3.20
CA ASN A 23 -37.75 9.91 2.37
C ASN A 23 -37.81 10.53 0.97
N ILE A 24 -36.65 10.55 0.29
CA ILE A 24 -36.48 11.27 -0.98
C ILE A 24 -36.89 10.44 -2.18
N ASP A 25 -37.49 11.14 -3.14
CA ASP A 25 -37.80 10.64 -4.47
C ASP A 25 -36.84 11.24 -5.48
N VAL A 26 -36.20 10.39 -6.31
CA VAL A 26 -35.27 10.85 -7.33
C VAL A 26 -35.33 9.98 -8.59
N ASP A 27 -35.31 10.59 -9.76
CA ASP A 27 -35.24 9.95 -11.07
C ASP A 27 -33.86 10.20 -11.68
N ILE A 28 -33.03 9.18 -11.75
CA ILE A 28 -31.66 9.25 -12.30
C ILE A 28 -31.68 8.72 -13.73
N PRO A 29 -31.22 9.49 -14.74
CA PRO A 29 -31.20 9.03 -16.13
C PRO A 29 -30.19 7.87 -16.28
N ARG A 30 -30.56 6.89 -17.13
CA ARG A 30 -29.70 5.74 -17.46
C ARG A 30 -28.84 6.05 -18.68
N ASN A 31 -27.69 5.36 -18.73
CA ASN A 31 -26.71 5.48 -19.81
C ASN A 31 -26.15 6.92 -19.96
N GLU A 32 -26.12 7.63 -18.86
CA GLU A 32 -25.58 8.98 -18.73
C GLU A 32 -24.55 9.06 -17.62
N LEU A 33 -23.74 10.11 -17.64
CA LEU A 33 -22.83 10.48 -16.57
C LEU A 33 -23.57 11.37 -15.58
N VAL A 34 -23.97 10.82 -14.44
CA VAL A 34 -24.71 11.51 -13.38
C VAL A 34 -23.79 11.79 -12.21
N VAL A 35 -23.71 13.04 -11.80
CA VAL A 35 -22.92 13.47 -10.65
C VAL A 35 -23.84 13.74 -9.45
N LEU A 36 -23.56 13.08 -8.32
CA LEU A 36 -24.17 13.38 -7.04
C LEU A 36 -23.26 14.34 -6.28
N THR A 37 -23.72 15.52 -5.96
CA THR A 37 -22.95 16.56 -5.29
C THR A 37 -23.68 17.13 -4.06
N GLY A 38 -23.04 18.00 -3.30
CA GLY A 38 -23.52 18.65 -2.09
C GLY A 38 -22.49 18.68 -0.98
N LEU A 39 -22.79 19.31 0.14
CA LEU A 39 -21.89 19.44 1.29
C LEU A 39 -21.40 18.08 1.83
N SER A 40 -20.25 18.07 2.50
CA SER A 40 -19.80 16.87 3.25
C SER A 40 -20.83 16.50 4.30
N GLY A 41 -21.22 15.20 4.37
CA GLY A 41 -22.28 14.72 5.25
C GLY A 41 -23.72 15.06 4.82
N SER A 42 -23.95 15.51 3.58
CA SER A 42 -25.31 15.84 3.10
C SER A 42 -26.17 14.61 2.73
N GLY A 43 -25.59 13.40 2.63
CA GLY A 43 -26.31 12.18 2.27
C GLY A 43 -25.99 11.62 0.88
N LYS A 44 -25.01 12.16 0.17
CA LYS A 44 -24.57 11.67 -1.16
C LYS A 44 -24.21 10.19 -1.17
N SER A 45 -23.31 9.81 -0.26
CA SER A 45 -22.86 8.42 -0.15
C SER A 45 -23.98 7.50 0.32
N SER A 46 -24.88 7.98 1.18
CA SER A 46 -26.07 7.22 1.59
C SER A 46 -26.98 6.91 0.41
N LEU A 47 -27.19 7.85 -0.52
CA LEU A 47 -27.95 7.59 -1.73
C LEU A 47 -27.18 6.68 -2.70
N ALA A 48 -25.89 6.96 -2.96
CA ALA A 48 -25.09 6.23 -3.95
C ALA A 48 -24.80 4.79 -3.54
N PHE A 49 -24.24 4.61 -2.34
CA PHE A 49 -23.69 3.34 -1.88
C PHE A 49 -24.67 2.59 -0.99
N ASP A 50 -25.23 3.23 0.04
CA ASP A 50 -26.08 2.54 1.02
C ASP A 50 -27.49 2.28 0.47
N THR A 51 -27.93 3.00 -0.58
CA THR A 51 -29.23 2.81 -1.23
C THR A 51 -29.10 2.15 -2.60
N ILE A 52 -28.51 2.84 -3.60
CA ILE A 52 -28.52 2.36 -5.00
C ILE A 52 -27.65 1.13 -5.18
N TYR A 53 -26.38 1.20 -4.73
CA TYR A 53 -25.46 0.08 -4.84
C TYR A 53 -25.93 -1.11 -4.01
N ALA A 54 -26.31 -0.88 -2.75
CA ALA A 54 -26.74 -1.91 -1.84
C ALA A 54 -27.94 -2.70 -2.41
N GLU A 55 -28.95 -2.02 -2.97
CA GLU A 55 -30.08 -2.68 -3.61
C GLU A 55 -29.69 -3.40 -4.90
N GLY A 56 -28.80 -2.83 -5.72
CA GLY A 56 -28.29 -3.48 -6.93
C GLY A 56 -27.53 -4.76 -6.60
N GLN A 57 -26.68 -4.73 -5.59
CA GLN A 57 -25.94 -5.88 -5.09
C GLN A 57 -26.88 -6.94 -4.50
N ARG A 58 -27.86 -6.53 -3.69
CA ARG A 58 -28.85 -7.41 -3.11
C ARG A 58 -29.61 -8.21 -4.18
N ARG A 59 -30.11 -7.52 -5.22
CA ARG A 59 -30.82 -8.16 -6.34
C ARG A 59 -29.93 -9.12 -7.11
N TYR A 60 -28.67 -8.74 -7.34
CA TYR A 60 -27.70 -9.63 -7.97
C TYR A 60 -27.48 -10.89 -7.14
N MET A 61 -27.28 -10.74 -5.83
CA MET A 61 -27.12 -11.86 -4.90
C MET A 61 -28.35 -12.77 -4.84
N GLU A 62 -29.55 -12.22 -4.88
CA GLU A 62 -30.80 -12.99 -4.93
C GLU A 62 -30.93 -13.82 -6.21
N SER A 63 -30.34 -13.38 -7.32
CA SER A 63 -30.33 -14.12 -8.59
C SER A 63 -29.39 -15.34 -8.57
N LEU A 64 -28.46 -15.41 -7.61
CA LEU A 64 -27.52 -16.52 -7.48
C LEU A 64 -28.18 -17.77 -6.87
N SER A 65 -27.53 -18.94 -7.06
CA SER A 65 -27.97 -20.19 -6.47
C SER A 65 -28.02 -20.13 -4.93
N SER A 66 -28.89 -20.94 -4.30
CA SER A 66 -28.98 -21.01 -2.83
C SER A 66 -27.65 -21.36 -2.17
N TYR A 67 -26.86 -22.20 -2.82
CA TYR A 67 -25.51 -22.56 -2.38
C TYR A 67 -24.57 -21.33 -2.35
N ALA A 68 -24.51 -20.55 -3.43
CA ALA A 68 -23.68 -19.33 -3.50
C ALA A 68 -24.12 -18.29 -2.45
N ARG A 69 -25.42 -18.15 -2.20
CA ARG A 69 -25.96 -17.23 -1.17
C ARG A 69 -25.55 -17.60 0.25
N GLN A 70 -25.39 -18.90 0.58
CA GLN A 70 -24.90 -19.32 1.89
C GLN A 70 -23.46 -18.86 2.18
N PHE A 71 -22.62 -18.75 1.14
CA PHE A 71 -21.24 -18.29 1.30
C PHE A 71 -21.10 -16.76 1.31
N LEU A 72 -21.97 -16.05 0.62
CA LEU A 72 -21.85 -14.62 0.43
C LEU A 72 -22.61 -13.79 1.48
N GLY A 73 -23.42 -14.46 2.31
CA GLY A 73 -24.24 -13.82 3.34
C GLY A 73 -25.54 -13.21 2.79
N GLN A 74 -26.50 -12.91 3.66
CA GLN A 74 -27.68 -12.13 3.31
C GLN A 74 -27.34 -10.63 3.48
N MET A 75 -27.57 -9.86 2.43
CA MET A 75 -27.50 -8.40 2.54
C MET A 75 -28.85 -7.88 3.04
N GLU A 76 -28.81 -6.98 3.99
CA GLU A 76 -30.02 -6.29 4.46
C GLU A 76 -30.60 -5.44 3.33
N LYS A 77 -31.93 -5.35 3.27
CA LYS A 77 -32.60 -4.48 2.34
C LYS A 77 -32.40 -3.03 2.79
N PRO A 78 -31.91 -2.13 1.92
CA PRO A 78 -31.79 -0.72 2.29
C PRO A 78 -33.18 -0.12 2.60
N ASP A 79 -33.20 0.89 3.44
CA ASP A 79 -34.43 1.62 3.80
C ASP A 79 -34.89 2.49 2.63
N VAL A 80 -35.62 1.84 1.71
CA VAL A 80 -36.19 2.45 0.49
C VAL A 80 -37.48 1.74 0.14
N GLU A 81 -38.49 2.51 -0.28
CA GLU A 81 -39.76 1.93 -0.69
C GLU A 81 -39.60 1.08 -1.96
N SER A 82 -39.06 1.67 -3.01
CA SER A 82 -38.81 0.98 -4.26
C SER A 82 -37.71 1.60 -5.11
N ILE A 83 -36.98 0.77 -5.87
CA ILE A 83 -36.09 1.20 -6.95
C ILE A 83 -36.44 0.45 -8.22
N GLU A 84 -36.83 1.18 -9.27
CA GLU A 84 -37.14 0.61 -10.58
C GLU A 84 -36.05 0.98 -11.59
N GLY A 85 -35.87 0.14 -12.63
CA GLY A 85 -34.91 0.40 -13.72
C GLY A 85 -33.44 0.24 -13.36
N LEU A 86 -33.10 -0.31 -12.18
CA LEU A 86 -31.73 -0.53 -11.74
C LEU A 86 -31.07 -1.67 -12.52
N SER A 87 -29.93 -1.37 -13.14
CA SER A 87 -29.02 -2.37 -13.73
C SER A 87 -28.15 -3.03 -12.68
N PRO A 88 -27.47 -4.17 -12.99
CA PRO A 88 -26.42 -4.69 -12.15
C PRO A 88 -25.44 -3.60 -11.75
N ALA A 89 -25.14 -3.46 -10.47
CA ALA A 89 -24.35 -2.35 -9.93
C ALA A 89 -22.94 -2.80 -9.55
N ILE A 90 -21.93 -2.00 -9.90
CA ILE A 90 -20.54 -2.18 -9.53
C ILE A 90 -20.07 -0.93 -8.79
N SER A 91 -19.55 -1.12 -7.59
CA SER A 91 -18.97 -0.04 -6.79
C SER A 91 -17.46 0.06 -6.99
N ILE A 92 -16.97 1.28 -7.12
CA ILE A 92 -15.54 1.61 -7.13
C ILE A 92 -15.32 2.66 -6.04
N ASP A 93 -15.17 2.17 -4.81
CA ASP A 93 -14.96 2.97 -3.61
C ASP A 93 -13.47 3.25 -3.32
N GLN A 94 -13.22 4.19 -2.41
CA GLN A 94 -11.88 4.58 -1.99
C GLN A 94 -11.35 3.72 -0.82
N LYS A 95 -12.22 3.13 -0.01
CA LYS A 95 -11.88 2.59 1.32
C LYS A 95 -11.11 1.27 1.33
N SER A 96 -11.06 0.50 0.26
CA SER A 96 -10.46 -0.83 0.28
C SER A 96 -9.05 -0.87 -0.30
N THR A 97 -8.05 -0.40 0.44
CA THR A 97 -6.66 -0.76 0.16
C THR A 97 -6.41 -2.20 0.62
N ASN A 98 -6.07 -3.07 -0.31
CA ASN A 98 -5.71 -4.43 0.02
C ASN A 98 -4.34 -4.44 0.72
N HIS A 99 -4.33 -4.72 2.02
CA HIS A 99 -3.11 -4.79 2.83
C HIS A 99 -2.33 -6.11 2.67
N ASN A 100 -2.73 -6.98 1.74
CA ASN A 100 -1.98 -8.20 1.49
C ASN A 100 -0.59 -7.87 0.89
N PRO A 101 0.52 -8.21 1.58
CA PRO A 101 1.86 -7.85 1.13
C PRO A 101 2.28 -8.54 -0.17
N ARG A 102 1.53 -9.56 -0.60
CA ARG A 102 1.75 -10.27 -1.87
C ARG A 102 1.00 -9.67 -3.04
N SER A 103 0.02 -8.80 -2.80
CA SER A 103 -0.73 -8.15 -3.88
C SER A 103 0.10 -7.04 -4.52
N THR A 104 0.14 -7.04 -5.85
CA THR A 104 0.81 -6.00 -6.67
C THR A 104 -0.15 -5.42 -7.70
N VAL A 105 0.20 -4.29 -8.28
CA VAL A 105 -0.57 -3.71 -9.39
C VAL A 105 -0.80 -4.75 -10.48
N GLY A 106 0.24 -5.49 -10.88
CA GLY A 106 0.14 -6.52 -11.92
C GLY A 106 -0.80 -7.67 -11.58
N THR A 107 -0.90 -8.07 -10.30
CA THR A 107 -1.81 -9.14 -9.88
C THR A 107 -3.26 -8.69 -9.77
N VAL A 108 -3.50 -7.46 -9.32
CA VAL A 108 -4.86 -6.90 -9.21
C VAL A 108 -5.47 -6.59 -10.58
N THR A 109 -4.64 -6.18 -11.54
CA THR A 109 -5.05 -5.93 -12.92
C THR A 109 -5.09 -7.18 -13.81
N GLU A 110 -4.73 -8.35 -13.26
CA GLU A 110 -4.57 -9.61 -13.97
C GLU A 110 -3.47 -9.60 -15.06
N ILE A 111 -2.81 -8.47 -15.30
CA ILE A 111 -1.76 -8.35 -16.32
C ILE A 111 -0.61 -9.32 -16.03
N TYR A 112 -0.29 -9.55 -14.75
CA TYR A 112 0.76 -10.47 -14.35
C TYR A 112 0.46 -11.92 -14.77
N ASP A 113 -0.81 -12.33 -14.77
CA ASP A 113 -1.21 -13.68 -15.19
C ASP A 113 -0.99 -13.90 -16.69
N TYR A 114 -1.24 -12.85 -17.49
CA TYR A 114 -0.90 -12.89 -18.92
C TYR A 114 0.62 -12.91 -19.15
N PHE A 115 1.41 -12.18 -18.34
CA PHE A 115 2.87 -12.27 -18.41
C PHE A 115 3.38 -13.66 -18.03
N ARG A 116 2.83 -14.28 -17.00
CA ARG A 116 3.17 -15.66 -16.63
C ARG A 116 2.92 -16.63 -17.79
N LEU A 117 1.78 -16.46 -18.47
CA LEU A 117 1.45 -17.27 -19.65
C LEU A 117 2.43 -16.97 -20.82
N LEU A 118 2.71 -15.71 -21.08
CA LEU A 118 3.63 -15.29 -22.14
C LEU A 118 5.03 -15.90 -21.93
N TYR A 119 5.61 -15.74 -20.72
CA TYR A 119 6.94 -16.26 -20.39
C TYR A 119 6.99 -17.79 -20.42
N ALA A 120 5.90 -18.46 -20.05
CA ALA A 120 5.83 -19.92 -20.11
C ALA A 120 5.75 -20.45 -21.57
N ARG A 121 5.19 -19.66 -22.51
CA ARG A 121 4.95 -20.11 -23.89
C ARG A 121 6.01 -19.68 -24.88
N ILE A 122 6.55 -18.47 -24.75
CA ILE A 122 7.53 -17.92 -25.69
C ILE A 122 8.86 -17.54 -25.05
N GLY A 123 8.98 -17.70 -23.72
CA GLY A 123 10.20 -17.38 -22.99
C GLY A 123 11.37 -18.29 -23.35
N ILE A 124 12.54 -17.71 -23.45
CA ILE A 124 13.80 -18.41 -23.73
C ILE A 124 14.51 -18.67 -22.40
N PRO A 125 14.66 -19.94 -21.99
CA PRO A 125 15.35 -20.27 -20.75
C PRO A 125 16.87 -20.16 -20.88
N HIS A 126 17.50 -19.64 -19.86
CA HIS A 126 18.95 -19.53 -19.72
C HIS A 126 19.44 -20.26 -18.47
N CYS A 127 20.67 -20.66 -18.45
CA CYS A 127 21.29 -21.24 -17.28
C CYS A 127 21.45 -20.19 -16.16
N PRO A 128 20.90 -20.39 -14.96
CA PRO A 128 20.99 -19.42 -13.89
C PRO A 128 22.42 -19.23 -13.35
N LYS A 129 23.39 -20.09 -13.76
CA LYS A 129 24.78 -20.02 -13.34
C LYS A 129 25.71 -19.42 -14.41
N CYS A 130 25.64 -19.86 -15.66
CA CYS A 130 26.50 -19.42 -16.74
C CYS A 130 25.83 -18.49 -17.77
N GLY A 131 24.50 -18.31 -17.72
CA GLY A 131 23.76 -17.44 -18.62
C GLY A 131 23.54 -17.97 -20.04
N LYS A 132 24.05 -19.16 -20.38
CA LYS A 132 23.86 -19.74 -21.73
C LYS A 132 22.40 -20.12 -21.94
N GLU A 133 21.91 -19.93 -23.15
CA GLU A 133 20.58 -20.38 -23.59
C GLU A 133 20.46 -21.90 -23.47
N ILE A 134 19.34 -22.36 -22.92
CA ILE A 134 19.05 -23.79 -22.77
C ILE A 134 17.93 -24.12 -23.73
N LYS A 135 18.23 -25.04 -24.66
CA LYS A 135 17.25 -25.56 -25.63
C LYS A 135 16.94 -27.00 -25.32
N LYS A 136 15.71 -27.39 -25.54
CA LYS A 136 15.27 -28.77 -25.59
C LYS A 136 15.59 -29.26 -27.00
N GLN A 137 16.40 -30.31 -27.12
CA GLN A 137 16.77 -30.85 -28.41
C GLN A 137 16.06 -32.19 -28.61
N SER A 138 15.52 -32.42 -29.80
CA SER A 138 14.97 -33.74 -30.19
C SER A 138 16.12 -34.71 -30.56
N VAL A 139 15.85 -35.98 -30.51
CA VAL A 139 16.81 -37.02 -30.92
C VAL A 139 17.27 -36.82 -32.37
N ASP A 140 16.34 -36.44 -33.25
CA ASP A 140 16.63 -36.17 -34.65
C ASP A 140 17.56 -34.95 -34.81
N GLU A 141 17.29 -33.83 -34.09
CA GLU A 141 18.16 -32.66 -34.10
C GLU A 141 19.58 -32.97 -33.60
N MET A 142 19.70 -33.82 -32.55
CA MET A 142 21.00 -34.26 -32.04
C MET A 142 21.72 -35.10 -33.11
N ALA A 143 21.01 -36.05 -33.76
CA ALA A 143 21.56 -36.88 -34.80
C ALA A 143 22.01 -36.04 -36.02
N ASP A 144 21.19 -35.09 -36.47
CA ASP A 144 21.54 -34.20 -37.58
C ASP A 144 22.77 -33.34 -37.29
N GLN A 145 22.93 -32.81 -36.08
CA GLN A 145 24.10 -32.03 -35.67
C GLN A 145 25.36 -32.91 -35.61
N ILE A 146 25.23 -34.16 -35.16
CA ILE A 146 26.37 -35.13 -35.17
C ILE A 146 26.73 -35.53 -36.61
N MET A 147 25.73 -35.76 -37.45
CA MET A 147 25.96 -36.10 -38.87
C MET A 147 26.52 -34.92 -39.67
N ALA A 148 26.37 -33.68 -39.24
CA ALA A 148 26.99 -32.51 -39.86
C ALA A 148 28.52 -32.43 -39.63
N LEU A 149 29.09 -33.27 -38.76
CA LEU A 149 30.53 -33.37 -38.56
C LEU A 149 31.22 -33.92 -39.86
N PRO A 150 32.51 -33.59 -40.08
CA PRO A 150 33.23 -34.07 -41.24
C PRO A 150 33.21 -35.62 -41.36
N GLU A 151 33.13 -36.12 -42.58
CA GLU A 151 33.20 -37.58 -42.82
C GLU A 151 34.49 -38.18 -42.23
N LYS A 152 34.38 -39.38 -41.69
CA LYS A 152 35.42 -40.14 -41.00
C LYS A 152 35.80 -39.62 -39.61
N THR A 153 35.08 -38.64 -39.06
CA THR A 153 35.24 -38.22 -37.67
C THR A 153 34.89 -39.38 -36.75
N LYS A 154 35.79 -39.69 -35.81
CA LYS A 154 35.57 -40.74 -34.79
C LYS A 154 34.92 -40.11 -33.55
N ILE A 155 33.78 -40.62 -33.15
CA ILE A 155 32.99 -40.11 -32.02
C ILE A 155 32.70 -41.22 -31.01
N GLN A 156 32.55 -40.81 -29.74
CA GLN A 156 32.09 -41.69 -28.68
C GLN A 156 30.82 -41.05 -28.07
N LEU A 157 29.81 -41.85 -27.84
CA LEU A 157 28.58 -41.44 -27.18
C LEU A 157 28.65 -41.84 -25.73
N LEU A 158 28.60 -40.86 -24.83
CA LEU A 158 28.74 -41.06 -23.40
C LEU A 158 27.47 -40.66 -22.68
N ALA A 159 27.08 -41.46 -21.70
CA ALA A 159 25.99 -41.23 -20.79
C ALA A 159 26.55 -40.65 -19.45
N PRO A 160 26.37 -39.36 -19.15
CA PRO A 160 26.83 -38.74 -17.88
C PRO A 160 25.91 -39.10 -16.72
N VAL A 161 26.15 -40.24 -16.08
CA VAL A 161 25.29 -40.82 -15.02
C VAL A 161 25.57 -40.26 -13.62
N VAL A 162 26.79 -39.75 -13.39
CA VAL A 162 27.15 -39.06 -12.14
C VAL A 162 27.87 -37.76 -12.47
N ARG A 163 27.43 -36.66 -11.88
CA ARG A 163 27.99 -35.32 -12.08
C ARG A 163 28.23 -34.66 -10.75
N GLY A 164 29.48 -34.50 -10.35
CA GLY A 164 29.92 -33.80 -9.16
C GLY A 164 29.38 -34.35 -7.86
N ARG A 165 29.11 -35.65 -7.77
CA ARG A 165 28.59 -36.30 -6.53
C ARG A 165 29.68 -37.08 -5.83
N LYS A 166 29.68 -37.00 -4.48
CA LYS A 166 30.57 -37.81 -3.62
C LYS A 166 30.07 -39.25 -3.53
N GLY A 167 30.98 -40.19 -3.43
CA GLY A 167 30.64 -41.62 -3.22
C GLY A 167 31.59 -42.56 -3.97
N THR A 168 31.60 -43.83 -3.60
CA THR A 168 32.40 -44.90 -4.27
C THR A 168 31.73 -45.41 -5.54
N HIS A 169 30.45 -45.17 -5.72
CA HIS A 169 29.61 -45.54 -6.91
C HIS A 169 29.73 -47.01 -7.37
N THR A 170 30.14 -47.92 -6.49
CA THR A 170 30.33 -49.34 -6.84
C THR A 170 29.08 -50.01 -7.41
N LYS A 171 27.92 -49.74 -6.84
CA LYS A 171 26.63 -50.25 -7.35
C LYS A 171 26.32 -49.79 -8.79
N LEU A 172 26.78 -48.61 -9.16
CA LEU A 172 26.61 -48.07 -10.49
C LEU A 172 27.45 -48.85 -11.50
N PHE A 173 28.73 -49.09 -11.16
CA PHE A 173 29.65 -49.87 -11.99
C PHE A 173 29.16 -51.32 -12.18
N GLU A 174 28.69 -51.96 -11.10
CA GLU A 174 28.09 -53.29 -11.17
C GLU A 174 26.87 -53.36 -12.08
N ARG A 175 25.99 -52.34 -11.99
CA ARG A 175 24.81 -52.24 -12.81
C ARG A 175 25.18 -52.02 -14.31
N ALA A 176 26.12 -51.13 -14.58
CA ALA A 176 26.63 -50.86 -15.93
C ALA A 176 27.24 -52.12 -16.56
N LYS A 177 28.04 -52.86 -15.77
CA LYS A 177 28.64 -54.15 -16.20
C LYS A 177 27.58 -55.22 -16.50
N LYS A 178 26.55 -55.34 -15.65
CA LYS A 178 25.40 -56.25 -15.87
C LYS A 178 24.58 -55.90 -17.09
N SER A 179 24.51 -54.61 -17.47
CA SER A 179 23.80 -54.12 -18.65
C SER A 179 24.63 -54.23 -19.93
N GLY A 180 25.86 -54.85 -19.86
CA GLY A 180 26.68 -55.15 -21.02
C GLY A 180 27.61 -54.01 -21.49
N TYR A 181 27.70 -52.89 -20.73
CA TYR A 181 28.68 -51.85 -21.02
C TYR A 181 30.10 -52.32 -20.66
N VAL A 182 31.06 -51.87 -21.43
CA VAL A 182 32.45 -52.32 -21.29
C VAL A 182 33.35 -51.26 -20.69
N ARG A 183 33.06 -49.96 -20.97
CA ARG A 183 33.97 -48.86 -20.61
C ARG A 183 33.20 -47.70 -19.94
N VAL A 184 33.95 -47.03 -19.08
CA VAL A 184 33.46 -45.85 -18.35
C VAL A 184 34.60 -44.80 -18.31
N ARG A 185 34.21 -43.52 -18.41
CA ARG A 185 35.13 -42.38 -18.17
C ARG A 185 34.83 -41.83 -16.78
N VAL A 186 35.83 -41.80 -15.91
CA VAL A 186 35.74 -41.26 -14.56
C VAL A 186 36.74 -40.12 -14.43
N ASP A 187 36.23 -38.94 -14.09
CA ASP A 187 37.01 -37.71 -13.93
C ASP A 187 37.98 -37.47 -15.11
N GLY A 188 37.51 -37.75 -16.33
CA GLY A 188 38.25 -37.62 -17.58
C GLY A 188 39.12 -38.82 -17.97
N ASN A 189 39.35 -39.76 -17.04
CA ASN A 189 40.16 -40.96 -17.31
C ASN A 189 39.27 -42.15 -17.73
N MET A 190 39.77 -42.93 -18.67
CA MET A 190 39.08 -44.12 -19.20
C MET A 190 39.43 -45.37 -18.39
N TYR A 191 38.40 -46.12 -17.99
CA TYR A 191 38.52 -47.39 -17.31
C TYR A 191 37.69 -48.49 -17.97
N GLU A 192 38.15 -49.68 -17.87
CA GLU A 192 37.30 -50.83 -18.26
C GLU A 192 36.49 -51.32 -17.07
N LEU A 193 35.23 -51.59 -17.27
CA LEU A 193 34.33 -52.11 -16.22
C LEU A 193 34.70 -53.53 -15.76
N SER A 194 35.62 -54.15 -16.38
CA SER A 194 36.25 -55.42 -15.99
C SER A 194 37.24 -55.20 -14.81
N GLU A 195 37.82 -54.03 -14.68
CA GLU A 195 38.77 -53.64 -13.62
C GLU A 195 38.08 -53.22 -12.35
N ASP A 196 38.77 -53.33 -11.23
CA ASP A 196 38.29 -52.83 -9.93
C ASP A 196 38.49 -51.31 -9.83
N ILE A 197 37.46 -50.52 -10.08
CA ILE A 197 37.45 -49.06 -10.00
C ILE A 197 37.21 -48.63 -8.56
N VAL A 198 38.25 -48.17 -7.88
CA VAL A 198 38.16 -47.69 -6.50
C VAL A 198 38.16 -46.17 -6.45
N LEU A 199 37.05 -45.57 -5.98
CA LEU A 199 36.87 -44.12 -5.87
C LEU A 199 36.83 -43.67 -4.41
N ASP A 200 37.40 -42.48 -4.14
CA ASP A 200 37.33 -41.89 -2.80
C ASP A 200 35.92 -41.35 -2.51
N LYS A 201 35.29 -41.83 -1.44
CA LYS A 201 33.95 -41.45 -1.00
C LYS A 201 33.80 -39.96 -0.66
N ASN A 202 34.89 -39.25 -0.38
CA ASN A 202 34.87 -37.85 0.07
C ASN A 202 35.09 -36.86 -1.06
N ILE A 203 35.50 -37.32 -2.23
CA ILE A 203 35.75 -36.51 -3.44
C ILE A 203 34.51 -36.53 -4.33
N LYS A 204 34.29 -35.44 -5.04
CA LYS A 204 33.24 -35.37 -6.06
C LYS A 204 33.72 -35.96 -7.37
N HIS A 205 32.98 -36.92 -7.87
CA HIS A 205 33.31 -37.62 -9.11
C HIS A 205 32.32 -37.29 -10.25
N ASN A 206 32.82 -37.33 -11.49
CA ASN A 206 32.02 -37.33 -12.73
C ASN A 206 32.19 -38.69 -13.39
N ILE A 207 31.10 -39.37 -13.67
CA ILE A 207 31.13 -40.73 -14.26
C ILE A 207 30.25 -40.73 -15.48
N GLU A 208 30.83 -41.14 -16.64
CA GLU A 208 30.20 -41.21 -17.94
C GLU A 208 30.38 -42.61 -18.49
N ILE A 209 29.27 -43.28 -18.84
CA ILE A 209 29.29 -44.63 -19.44
C ILE A 209 29.39 -44.46 -20.93
N ILE A 210 30.35 -45.15 -21.58
CA ILE A 210 30.50 -45.17 -23.03
C ILE A 210 29.51 -46.18 -23.59
N VAL A 211 28.53 -45.66 -24.32
CA VAL A 211 27.44 -46.48 -24.89
C VAL A 211 27.79 -46.98 -26.26
N ASP A 212 28.35 -46.14 -27.14
CA ASP A 212 28.74 -46.56 -28.47
C ASP A 212 29.96 -45.75 -29.00
N ARG A 213 30.67 -46.32 -29.97
CA ARG A 213 31.79 -45.69 -30.71
C ARG A 213 31.51 -45.77 -32.19
N LEU A 214 31.37 -44.64 -32.85
CA LEU A 214 30.96 -44.52 -34.22
C LEU A 214 31.96 -43.73 -35.05
N VAL A 215 31.92 -43.95 -36.36
CA VAL A 215 32.64 -43.10 -37.31
C VAL A 215 31.58 -42.48 -38.20
N VAL A 216 31.60 -41.15 -38.28
CA VAL A 216 30.63 -40.40 -39.07
C VAL A 216 30.80 -40.75 -40.55
N LYS A 217 29.78 -41.34 -41.13
CA LYS A 217 29.69 -41.70 -42.55
C LYS A 217 28.22 -41.82 -42.94
N PRO A 218 27.86 -41.64 -44.24
CA PRO A 218 26.50 -41.89 -44.68
C PRO A 218 26.02 -43.28 -44.33
N GLY A 219 24.79 -43.46 -43.92
CA GLY A 219 24.15 -44.75 -43.60
C GLY A 219 24.27 -45.22 -42.16
N ILE A 220 24.81 -44.42 -41.24
CA ILE A 220 24.83 -44.71 -39.78
C ILE A 220 23.68 -44.12 -39.02
N GLU A 221 22.79 -43.36 -39.68
CA GLU A 221 21.76 -42.52 -39.05
C GLU A 221 20.92 -43.36 -38.09
N LYS A 222 20.40 -44.49 -38.51
CA LYS A 222 19.57 -45.37 -37.66
C LYS A 222 20.33 -45.85 -36.42
N ARG A 223 21.57 -46.34 -36.58
CA ARG A 223 22.39 -46.79 -35.43
C ARG A 223 22.71 -45.65 -34.51
N LEU A 224 23.01 -44.45 -35.06
CA LEU A 224 23.28 -43.25 -34.27
C LEU A 224 22.04 -42.86 -33.45
N THR A 225 20.87 -42.82 -34.06
CA THR A 225 19.59 -42.53 -33.36
C THR A 225 19.32 -43.52 -32.25
N ASP A 226 19.42 -44.83 -32.53
CA ASP A 226 19.25 -45.89 -31.52
C ASP A 226 20.22 -45.75 -30.35
N SER A 227 21.47 -45.40 -30.64
CA SER A 227 22.49 -45.20 -29.61
C SER A 227 22.27 -43.93 -28.82
N ILE A 228 21.80 -42.82 -29.43
CA ILE A 228 21.39 -41.58 -28.74
C ILE A 228 20.24 -41.85 -27.77
N GLU A 229 19.20 -42.56 -28.23
CA GLU A 229 18.06 -42.93 -27.35
C GLU A 229 18.53 -43.75 -26.12
N ASN A 230 19.45 -44.71 -26.33
CA ASN A 230 20.00 -45.48 -25.23
C ASN A 230 20.77 -44.60 -24.24
N VAL A 231 21.59 -43.65 -24.70
CA VAL A 231 22.32 -42.71 -23.87
C VAL A 231 21.37 -41.83 -23.07
N LEU A 232 20.34 -41.26 -23.73
CA LEU A 232 19.37 -40.36 -23.10
C LEU A 232 18.56 -41.09 -22.03
N ASN A 233 18.18 -42.35 -22.26
CA ASN A 233 17.51 -43.17 -21.26
C ASN A 233 18.39 -43.46 -20.03
N LEU A 234 19.71 -43.67 -20.26
CA LEU A 234 20.65 -43.95 -19.17
C LEU A 234 21.02 -42.73 -18.33
N ALA A 235 21.12 -41.59 -19.00
CA ALA A 235 21.61 -40.33 -18.42
C ALA A 235 20.47 -39.31 -18.19
N GLU A 236 19.23 -39.77 -18.06
CA GLU A 236 18.06 -38.91 -17.77
C GLU A 236 17.92 -37.70 -18.73
N GLY A 237 18.12 -37.96 -20.05
CA GLY A 237 17.95 -36.98 -21.11
C GLY A 237 19.22 -36.20 -21.47
N LEU A 238 20.40 -36.64 -21.02
CA LEU A 238 21.69 -36.00 -21.31
C LEU A 238 22.53 -36.89 -22.23
N LEU A 239 23.22 -36.27 -23.20
CA LEU A 239 24.14 -36.93 -24.08
C LEU A 239 25.46 -36.13 -24.21
N VAL A 240 26.56 -36.77 -24.04
CA VAL A 240 27.88 -36.21 -24.31
C VAL A 240 28.48 -36.94 -25.53
N VAL A 241 28.86 -36.19 -26.52
CA VAL A 241 29.56 -36.73 -27.74
C VAL A 241 31.00 -36.26 -27.66
N ASP A 242 31.92 -37.19 -27.49
CA ASP A 242 33.31 -36.93 -27.40
C ASP A 242 33.95 -37.21 -28.81
N ILE A 243 34.47 -36.18 -29.41
CA ILE A 243 35.16 -36.27 -30.69
C ILE A 243 36.61 -36.63 -30.41
N ILE A 244 37.06 -37.77 -30.88
CA ILE A 244 38.46 -38.20 -30.66
C ILE A 244 39.37 -37.21 -31.37
N ASP A 245 40.27 -36.58 -30.60
CA ASP A 245 41.17 -35.50 -31.02
C ASP A 245 40.46 -34.18 -31.36
N GLY A 246 39.23 -33.97 -30.87
CA GLY A 246 38.43 -32.76 -31.06
C GLY A 246 37.71 -32.26 -29.80
N GLU A 247 36.79 -31.31 -29.98
CA GLU A 247 35.98 -30.77 -28.90
C GLU A 247 34.80 -31.68 -28.53
N THR A 248 34.42 -31.70 -27.24
CA THR A 248 33.28 -32.46 -26.76
C THR A 248 31.99 -31.69 -27.01
N MET A 249 30.97 -32.30 -27.60
CA MET A 249 29.63 -31.75 -27.78
C MET A 249 28.70 -32.26 -26.69
N ASN A 250 27.95 -31.37 -26.12
CA ASN A 250 26.97 -31.68 -25.04
C ASN A 250 25.55 -31.41 -25.56
N PHE A 251 24.66 -32.39 -25.38
CA PHE A 251 23.26 -32.32 -25.80
C PHE A 251 22.33 -32.62 -24.63
N SER A 252 21.12 -32.10 -24.70
CA SER A 252 20.10 -32.35 -23.67
C SER A 252 18.71 -32.43 -24.28
N GLN A 253 17.98 -33.47 -23.91
CA GLN A 253 16.58 -33.66 -24.26
C GLN A 253 15.65 -32.92 -23.28
N SER A 254 16.12 -32.59 -22.05
CA SER A 254 15.43 -31.80 -21.05
C SER A 254 16.03 -30.39 -20.98
N PHE A 255 15.33 -29.46 -20.31
CA PHE A 255 15.87 -28.12 -20.05
C PHE A 255 17.02 -28.18 -19.03
N SER A 256 18.15 -28.67 -19.43
CA SER A 256 19.35 -28.73 -18.59
C SER A 256 20.56 -28.08 -19.29
N CYS A 257 21.37 -27.38 -18.50
CA CYS A 257 22.62 -26.80 -19.01
C CYS A 257 23.65 -27.88 -19.14
N PRO A 258 24.17 -28.13 -20.37
CA PRO A 258 25.17 -29.16 -20.58
C PRO A 258 26.47 -28.89 -19.81
N ASP A 259 26.86 -27.63 -19.68
CA ASP A 259 28.12 -27.26 -19.00
C ASP A 259 28.06 -27.29 -17.49
N CYS A 260 26.95 -26.72 -16.91
CA CYS A 260 26.78 -26.56 -15.47
C CYS A 260 26.06 -27.71 -14.77
N GLY A 261 25.44 -28.62 -15.54
CA GLY A 261 24.65 -29.72 -14.99
C GLY A 261 23.40 -29.31 -14.23
N ILE A 262 22.96 -28.08 -14.38
CA ILE A 262 21.74 -27.58 -13.73
C ILE A 262 20.56 -27.92 -14.65
N SER A 263 19.60 -28.69 -14.12
CA SER A 263 18.31 -28.94 -14.75
C SER A 263 17.30 -27.89 -14.30
N ILE A 264 16.56 -27.34 -15.24
CA ILE A 264 15.42 -26.47 -14.98
C ILE A 264 14.19 -27.33 -15.12
N GLU A 265 13.31 -27.27 -14.10
CA GLU A 265 11.99 -27.91 -14.14
C GLU A 265 11.20 -27.39 -15.35
N GLU A 266 10.21 -28.15 -15.82
CA GLU A 266 9.36 -27.74 -16.93
C GLU A 266 8.77 -26.35 -16.69
N ILE A 267 8.90 -25.47 -17.70
CA ILE A 267 8.50 -24.08 -17.60
C ILE A 267 7.00 -24.00 -17.82
N GLU A 268 6.28 -23.82 -16.72
CA GLU A 268 4.83 -23.64 -16.67
C GLU A 268 4.46 -22.24 -16.12
N PRO A 269 3.23 -21.75 -16.34
CA PRO A 269 2.81 -20.47 -15.77
C PRO A 269 2.93 -20.40 -14.23
N ARG A 270 2.83 -21.55 -13.53
CA ARG A 270 3.04 -21.61 -12.07
C ARG A 270 4.49 -21.35 -11.65
N SER A 271 5.46 -21.60 -12.52
CA SER A 271 6.89 -21.35 -12.27
C SER A 271 7.21 -19.85 -12.12
N PHE A 272 6.35 -18.98 -12.66
CA PHE A 272 6.44 -17.53 -12.55
C PHE A 272 5.53 -16.93 -11.47
N SER A 273 4.87 -17.74 -10.67
CA SER A 273 4.01 -17.26 -9.60
C SER A 273 4.79 -17.12 -8.29
N PHE A 274 4.91 -15.90 -7.78
CA PHE A 274 5.50 -15.67 -6.47
C PHE A 274 4.55 -16.01 -5.31
N ASN A 275 3.26 -16.29 -5.59
CA ASN A 275 2.28 -16.78 -4.61
C ASN A 275 2.25 -18.31 -4.52
N ASN A 276 3.01 -18.99 -5.37
CA ASN A 276 3.06 -20.45 -5.43
C ASN A 276 4.46 -20.93 -5.05
N PRO A 277 4.61 -21.95 -4.19
CA PRO A 277 5.92 -22.50 -3.80
C PRO A 277 6.80 -22.95 -4.96
N PHE A 278 6.23 -23.31 -6.13
CA PHE A 278 6.98 -23.69 -7.31
C PHE A 278 7.78 -22.53 -7.90
N GLY A 279 7.26 -21.31 -7.90
CA GLY A 279 7.89 -20.12 -8.45
C GLY A 279 8.50 -19.18 -7.42
N ALA A 280 8.00 -19.18 -6.19
CA ALA A 280 8.42 -18.26 -5.13
C ALA A 280 9.87 -18.48 -4.69
N CYS A 281 10.57 -17.40 -4.41
CA CYS A 281 11.88 -17.45 -3.76
C CYS A 281 11.78 -18.18 -2.42
N PRO A 282 12.59 -19.22 -2.16
CA PRO A 282 12.49 -20.02 -0.94
C PRO A 282 12.89 -19.25 0.32
N ALA A 283 13.73 -18.21 0.21
CA ALA A 283 14.20 -17.43 1.35
C ALA A 283 13.18 -16.40 1.87
N CYS A 284 12.35 -15.82 0.98
CA CYS A 284 11.33 -14.83 1.34
C CYS A 284 9.89 -15.28 1.04
N PHE A 285 9.70 -16.51 0.59
CA PHE A 285 8.39 -17.07 0.23
C PHE A 285 7.57 -16.17 -0.70
N GLY A 286 8.24 -15.51 -1.65
CA GLY A 286 7.61 -14.65 -2.65
C GLY A 286 7.30 -13.22 -2.19
N LEU A 287 7.71 -12.83 -0.98
CA LEU A 287 7.53 -11.45 -0.50
C LEU A 287 8.48 -10.45 -1.18
N GLY A 288 9.69 -10.90 -1.54
CA GLY A 288 10.74 -10.05 -2.11
C GLY A 288 11.55 -9.29 -1.08
N TYR A 289 11.11 -9.26 0.16
CA TYR A 289 11.76 -8.57 1.28
C TYR A 289 11.71 -9.41 2.56
N LYS A 290 12.48 -8.99 3.53
CA LYS A 290 12.43 -9.49 4.90
C LYS A 290 12.15 -8.31 5.83
N MET A 291 11.38 -8.56 6.87
CA MET A 291 11.21 -7.64 7.99
C MET A 291 12.20 -8.06 9.07
N GLU A 292 13.13 -7.19 9.38
CA GLU A 292 14.17 -7.43 10.37
C GLU A 292 14.20 -6.28 11.37
N PHE A 293 14.38 -6.59 12.66
CA PHE A 293 14.50 -5.56 13.68
C PHE A 293 15.73 -4.70 13.41
N SER A 294 15.54 -3.39 13.41
CA SER A 294 16.59 -2.41 13.13
C SER A 294 17.15 -1.83 14.41
N GLU A 295 18.45 -1.87 14.56
CA GLU A 295 19.15 -1.22 15.66
C GLU A 295 18.85 0.29 15.70
N GLU A 296 18.88 0.97 14.55
CA GLU A 296 18.61 2.41 14.44
C GLU A 296 17.21 2.82 14.92
N LEU A 297 16.23 1.92 14.76
CA LEU A 297 14.87 2.17 15.26
C LEU A 297 14.73 1.84 16.74
N MET A 298 15.48 0.86 17.23
CA MET A 298 15.49 0.46 18.64
C MET A 298 16.32 1.41 19.52
N ILE A 299 17.35 2.04 18.93
CA ILE A 299 18.26 2.99 19.58
C ILE A 299 18.30 4.26 18.72
N PRO A 300 17.25 5.09 18.77
CA PRO A 300 17.10 6.24 17.88
C PRO A 300 18.10 7.37 18.15
N ASP A 301 18.61 7.45 19.38
CA ASP A 301 19.62 8.41 19.79
C ASP A 301 20.80 7.70 20.47
N PRO A 302 21.82 7.30 19.71
CA PRO A 302 22.97 6.60 20.25
C PRO A 302 23.92 7.51 21.08
N SER A 303 23.71 8.82 21.10
CA SER A 303 24.47 9.74 21.97
C SER A 303 24.03 9.65 23.43
N LEU A 304 22.88 9.02 23.70
CA LEU A 304 22.40 8.75 25.05
C LEU A 304 23.03 7.45 25.59
N SER A 305 23.18 7.39 26.90
CA SER A 305 23.54 6.16 27.60
C SER A 305 22.32 5.25 27.83
N ILE A 306 22.55 3.98 28.21
CA ILE A 306 21.47 3.06 28.54
C ILE A 306 20.64 3.59 29.74
N ASN A 307 21.29 4.18 30.72
CA ASN A 307 20.62 4.80 31.89
C ASN A 307 19.83 6.06 31.51
N GLU A 308 20.22 6.78 30.48
CA GLU A 308 19.49 7.94 29.94
C GLU A 308 18.35 7.54 28.99
N GLY A 309 18.21 6.24 28.70
CA GLY A 309 17.12 5.69 27.89
C GLY A 309 17.42 5.57 26.39
N ALA A 310 18.65 5.30 26.01
CA ALA A 310 19.03 5.03 24.61
C ALA A 310 18.17 3.93 23.98
N ILE A 311 17.83 2.86 24.75
CA ILE A 311 17.00 1.76 24.28
C ILE A 311 15.52 2.07 24.51
N THR A 312 14.75 2.18 23.42
CA THR A 312 13.35 2.63 23.48
C THR A 312 12.33 1.51 23.28
N VAL A 313 12.77 0.27 23.09
CA VAL A 313 11.90 -0.87 22.78
C VAL A 313 11.06 -1.29 23.98
N MET A 314 9.82 -1.67 23.74
CA MET A 314 8.91 -2.20 24.76
C MET A 314 9.52 -3.39 25.50
N GLY A 315 9.47 -3.32 26.84
CA GLY A 315 10.09 -4.32 27.72
C GLY A 315 11.58 -4.10 28.01
N TRP A 316 12.22 -3.10 27.38
CA TRP A 316 13.57 -2.63 27.66
C TRP A 316 13.59 -1.17 28.18
N GLN A 317 12.44 -0.50 28.23
CA GLN A 317 12.30 0.86 28.75
C GLN A 317 12.65 0.97 30.25
N SER A 318 12.60 -0.16 30.97
CA SER A 318 12.97 -0.25 32.38
C SER A 318 14.46 -0.54 32.62
N CYS A 319 15.31 -0.41 31.59
CA CYS A 319 16.76 -0.66 31.73
C CYS A 319 17.40 0.24 32.79
N ALA A 320 16.98 1.47 32.92
CA ALA A 320 17.43 2.44 33.92
C ALA A 320 16.83 2.21 35.33
N ASP A 321 15.75 1.43 35.46
CA ASP A 321 15.16 1.11 36.77
C ASP A 321 15.99 0.03 37.48
N LYS A 322 16.69 0.43 38.52
CA LYS A 322 17.56 -0.43 39.34
C LYS A 322 16.83 -1.62 39.96
N ASN A 323 15.50 -1.60 40.04
CA ASN A 323 14.71 -2.70 40.60
C ASN A 323 14.22 -3.67 39.50
N SER A 324 14.50 -3.40 38.24
CA SER A 324 14.08 -4.26 37.14
C SER A 324 15.04 -5.43 36.93
N PHE A 325 14.50 -6.58 36.52
CA PHE A 325 15.32 -7.75 36.17
C PHE A 325 16.21 -7.46 34.96
N THR A 326 15.75 -6.64 34.01
CA THR A 326 16.54 -6.23 32.86
C THR A 326 17.78 -5.43 33.27
N ASN A 327 17.62 -4.49 34.22
CA ASN A 327 18.76 -3.75 34.77
C ASN A 327 19.75 -4.70 35.47
N ALA A 328 19.26 -5.67 36.25
CA ALA A 328 20.13 -6.65 36.92
C ALA A 328 20.98 -7.47 35.93
N ILE A 329 20.40 -7.85 34.78
CA ILE A 329 21.13 -8.50 33.67
C ILE A 329 22.24 -7.59 33.13
N LEU A 330 21.90 -6.33 32.84
CA LEU A 330 22.83 -5.35 32.28
C LEU A 330 23.99 -5.08 33.27
N VAL A 331 23.68 -4.93 34.55
CA VAL A 331 24.71 -4.75 35.62
C VAL A 331 25.63 -5.99 35.72
N ALA A 332 25.09 -7.19 35.56
CA ALA A 332 25.91 -8.41 35.53
C ALA A 332 26.80 -8.45 34.28
N LEU A 333 26.32 -8.00 33.12
CA LEU A 333 27.13 -7.86 31.90
C LEU A 333 28.26 -6.83 32.08
N CYS A 334 27.94 -5.67 32.71
CA CYS A 334 28.95 -4.65 33.02
C CYS A 334 30.13 -5.21 33.83
N LYS A 335 29.82 -6.02 34.84
CA LYS A 335 30.86 -6.68 35.70
C LYS A 335 31.66 -7.72 34.94
N GLU A 336 31.03 -8.49 34.04
CA GLU A 336 31.69 -9.57 33.32
C GLU A 336 32.55 -9.06 32.15
N TYR A 337 32.16 -7.95 31.52
CA TYR A 337 32.80 -7.43 30.30
C TYR A 337 33.47 -6.07 30.47
N ASP A 338 33.49 -5.53 31.69
CA ASP A 338 34.14 -4.27 32.09
C ASP A 338 33.70 -3.06 31.25
N PHE A 339 32.41 -2.70 31.37
CA PHE A 339 31.84 -1.49 30.78
C PHE A 339 30.80 -0.84 31.72
N ASP A 340 30.39 0.39 31.44
CA ASP A 340 29.46 1.15 32.26
C ASP A 340 28.17 1.51 31.46
N LEU A 341 27.01 1.49 32.14
CA LEU A 341 25.70 1.85 31.59
C LEU A 341 25.52 3.34 31.38
N ASP A 342 26.37 4.19 31.94
CA ASP A 342 26.36 5.64 31.77
C ASP A 342 27.17 6.12 30.57
N THR A 343 27.86 5.19 29.88
CA THR A 343 28.57 5.48 28.63
C THR A 343 27.57 5.67 27.46
N PRO A 344 27.68 6.75 26.66
CA PRO A 344 26.90 6.90 25.44
C PRO A 344 27.00 5.67 24.53
N PHE A 345 25.88 5.24 23.94
CA PHE A 345 25.81 3.99 23.21
C PHE A 345 26.78 3.94 22.00
N ASP A 346 26.97 5.07 21.32
CA ASP A 346 27.90 5.22 20.20
C ASP A 346 29.39 5.12 20.58
N LYS A 347 29.71 5.25 21.87
CA LYS A 347 31.09 5.17 22.39
C LYS A 347 31.50 3.79 22.89
N TYR A 348 30.56 2.83 22.88
CA TYR A 348 30.95 1.46 23.25
C TYR A 348 31.94 0.85 22.23
N PRO A 349 32.99 0.16 22.70
CA PRO A 349 33.83 -0.67 21.84
C PRO A 349 32.98 -1.69 21.08
N LYS A 350 33.33 -1.99 19.83
CA LYS A 350 32.57 -2.92 18.97
C LYS A 350 32.23 -4.25 19.66
N LYS A 351 33.11 -4.78 20.48
CA LYS A 351 32.89 -6.02 21.25
C LYS A 351 31.72 -5.88 22.21
N ILE A 352 31.62 -4.78 22.93
CA ILE A 352 30.54 -4.53 23.90
C ILE A 352 29.24 -4.25 23.14
N HIS A 353 29.30 -3.43 22.08
CA HIS A 353 28.17 -3.17 21.20
C HIS A 353 27.59 -4.48 20.66
N ASP A 354 28.41 -5.39 20.10
CA ASP A 354 27.98 -6.67 19.56
C ASP A 354 27.35 -7.58 20.63
N ILE A 355 27.87 -7.56 21.87
CA ILE A 355 27.27 -8.28 22.99
C ILE A 355 25.88 -7.72 23.33
N LEU A 356 25.72 -6.42 23.42
CA LEU A 356 24.45 -5.78 23.73
C LEU A 356 23.39 -6.06 22.64
N ILE A 357 23.77 -6.01 21.38
CA ILE A 357 22.85 -6.22 20.24
C ILE A 357 22.58 -7.69 19.96
N TYR A 358 23.63 -8.56 19.90
CA TYR A 358 23.51 -9.95 19.43
C TYR A 358 23.66 -11.00 20.54
N GLY A 359 24.04 -10.59 21.76
CA GLY A 359 24.13 -11.47 22.92
C GLY A 359 25.50 -12.10 23.17
N THR A 360 25.57 -12.95 24.21
CA THR A 360 26.81 -13.59 24.70
C THR A 360 27.19 -14.89 23.97
N ASN A 361 26.53 -15.23 22.85
CA ASN A 361 26.76 -16.46 22.08
C ASN A 361 26.77 -17.75 22.92
N GLY A 362 25.81 -17.84 23.87
CA GLY A 362 25.61 -19.01 24.72
C GLY A 362 26.42 -18.98 26.03
N LYS A 363 27.27 -17.96 26.26
CA LYS A 363 27.99 -17.83 27.55
C LYS A 363 27.00 -17.42 28.63
N THR A 364 26.97 -18.18 29.70
CA THR A 364 26.15 -17.96 30.89
C THR A 364 26.78 -16.91 31.79
N ILE A 365 25.98 -15.96 32.29
CA ILE A 365 26.35 -14.96 33.28
C ILE A 365 25.54 -15.16 34.57
N LYS A 366 26.13 -14.85 35.72
CA LYS A 366 25.45 -14.90 37.01
C LYS A 366 24.80 -13.56 37.32
N VAL A 367 23.47 -13.53 37.39
CA VAL A 367 22.65 -12.35 37.63
C VAL A 367 22.13 -12.40 39.07
N TYR A 368 22.51 -11.44 39.90
CA TYR A 368 21.95 -11.25 41.22
C TYR A 368 20.74 -10.32 41.11
N TYR A 369 19.57 -10.77 41.52
CA TYR A 369 18.35 -9.99 41.47
C TYR A 369 17.59 -10.04 42.81
N LYS A 370 17.21 -8.86 43.28
CA LYS A 370 16.36 -8.67 44.46
C LYS A 370 15.02 -8.14 44.03
N GLY A 371 14.04 -9.02 43.97
CA GLY A 371 12.66 -8.66 43.57
C GLY A 371 11.70 -8.65 44.77
N GLN A 372 10.45 -8.32 44.51
CA GLN A 372 9.38 -8.29 45.53
C GLN A 372 9.13 -9.66 46.24
N ARG A 373 9.54 -10.77 45.62
CA ARG A 373 9.30 -12.14 46.07
C ARG A 373 10.57 -12.80 46.68
N GLY A 374 11.68 -12.06 46.82
CA GLY A 374 12.95 -12.60 47.39
C GLY A 374 14.19 -12.20 46.61
N GLU A 375 15.34 -12.64 47.09
CA GLU A 375 16.65 -12.44 46.45
C GLU A 375 17.12 -13.77 45.90
N GLY A 376 17.83 -13.75 44.74
CA GLY A 376 18.41 -14.98 44.20
C GLY A 376 19.50 -14.69 43.17
N ILE A 377 20.32 -15.72 42.93
CA ILE A 377 21.30 -15.72 41.82
C ILE A 377 20.75 -16.59 40.73
N TYR A 378 20.73 -16.05 39.54
CA TYR A 378 20.20 -16.71 38.34
C TYR A 378 21.31 -16.86 37.30
N ASP A 379 21.45 -18.06 36.74
CA ASP A 379 22.29 -18.29 35.58
C ASP A 379 21.54 -17.95 34.31
N VAL A 380 21.96 -16.88 33.61
CA VAL A 380 21.27 -16.34 32.45
C VAL A 380 22.21 -16.32 31.25
N VAL A 381 21.72 -16.82 30.12
CA VAL A 381 22.35 -16.59 28.80
C VAL A 381 21.73 -15.34 28.19
N PHE A 382 22.52 -14.30 28.06
CA PHE A 382 22.04 -13.07 27.48
C PHE A 382 21.92 -13.21 25.95
N GLU A 383 20.69 -13.16 25.44
CA GLU A 383 20.37 -13.38 24.01
C GLU A 383 20.63 -12.17 23.11
N GLY A 384 20.86 -10.97 23.69
CA GLY A 384 20.99 -9.71 22.99
C GLY A 384 19.65 -9.04 22.72
N LEU A 385 19.70 -7.74 22.39
CA LEU A 385 18.53 -6.91 22.18
C LEU A 385 17.65 -7.44 21.03
N ILE A 386 18.23 -7.70 19.85
CA ILE A 386 17.50 -8.15 18.66
C ILE A 386 16.76 -9.46 18.92
N LYS A 387 17.46 -10.51 19.38
CA LYS A 387 16.84 -11.82 19.62
C LYS A 387 15.79 -11.78 20.72
N SER A 388 16.01 -10.97 21.77
CA SER A 388 15.05 -10.77 22.84
C SER A 388 13.74 -10.15 22.32
N VAL A 389 13.85 -9.15 21.45
CA VAL A 389 12.69 -8.49 20.85
C VAL A 389 11.98 -9.42 19.85
N GLU A 390 12.73 -10.16 19.02
CA GLU A 390 12.18 -11.19 18.12
C GLU A 390 11.38 -12.26 18.87
N ARG A 391 11.93 -12.77 19.98
CA ARG A 391 11.25 -13.76 20.80
C ARG A 391 9.94 -13.19 21.36
N ARG A 392 9.98 -12.01 21.96
CA ARG A 392 8.79 -11.34 22.50
C ARG A 392 7.74 -11.07 21.45
N TYR A 393 8.13 -10.67 20.22
CA TYR A 393 7.23 -10.49 19.09
C TYR A 393 6.53 -11.78 18.69
N ARG A 394 7.25 -12.91 18.70
CA ARG A 394 6.67 -14.23 18.39
C ARG A 394 5.74 -14.76 19.50
N GLU A 395 6.08 -14.52 20.75
CA GLU A 395 5.34 -15.02 21.91
C GLU A 395 4.11 -14.18 22.27
N THR A 396 4.05 -12.93 21.84
CA THR A 396 2.88 -12.08 22.18
C THR A 396 1.66 -12.44 21.36
N HIS A 397 0.51 -12.56 22.04
CA HIS A 397 -0.82 -12.75 21.42
C HIS A 397 -1.58 -11.43 21.28
N SER A 398 -1.01 -10.30 21.76
CA SER A 398 -1.65 -8.99 21.67
C SER A 398 -1.32 -8.32 20.34
N GLU A 399 -2.33 -8.09 19.53
CA GLU A 399 -2.20 -7.37 18.24
C GLU A 399 -1.63 -5.95 18.44
N SER A 400 -2.01 -5.27 19.53
CA SER A 400 -1.45 -3.96 19.87
C SER A 400 0.07 -4.03 20.14
N SER A 401 0.52 -5.06 20.87
CA SER A 401 1.94 -5.25 21.15
C SER A 401 2.72 -5.66 19.90
N LYS A 402 2.14 -6.49 19.04
CA LYS A 402 2.75 -6.84 17.73
C LYS A 402 2.93 -5.59 16.88
N ALA A 403 1.88 -4.78 16.74
CA ALA A 403 1.93 -3.55 15.98
C ALA A 403 2.99 -2.56 16.52
N GLU A 404 3.19 -2.53 17.84
CA GLU A 404 4.26 -1.72 18.44
C GLU A 404 5.65 -2.27 18.09
N TYR A 405 5.87 -3.59 18.20
CA TYR A 405 7.15 -4.19 17.81
C TYR A 405 7.46 -3.99 16.32
N GLU A 406 6.46 -4.05 15.44
CA GLU A 406 6.62 -3.83 14.00
C GLU A 406 7.15 -2.41 13.68
N THR A 407 6.91 -1.42 14.55
CA THR A 407 7.50 -0.07 14.39
C THR A 407 9.03 -0.05 14.49
N PHE A 408 9.64 -1.09 15.04
CA PHE A 408 11.09 -1.25 15.15
C PHE A 408 11.69 -2.13 14.05
N MET A 409 10.88 -2.55 13.06
CA MET A 409 11.35 -3.35 11.93
C MET A 409 11.65 -2.51 10.71
N ASN A 410 12.73 -2.84 10.04
CA ASN A 410 13.05 -2.34 8.71
C ASN A 410 12.69 -3.38 7.65
N ILE A 411 12.27 -2.89 6.49
CA ILE A 411 12.01 -3.71 5.31
C ILE A 411 13.27 -3.71 4.46
N THR A 412 13.97 -4.85 4.42
CA THR A 412 15.17 -5.03 3.61
C THR A 412 14.90 -5.94 2.41
N PRO A 413 15.43 -5.64 1.21
CA PRO A 413 15.30 -6.55 0.07
C PRO A 413 15.87 -7.93 0.41
N CYS A 414 15.19 -8.99 0.00
CA CYS A 414 15.65 -10.35 0.23
C CYS A 414 17.03 -10.56 -0.39
N SER A 415 18.00 -11.05 0.39
CA SER A 415 19.39 -11.29 -0.03
C SER A 415 19.51 -12.27 -1.21
N GLU A 416 18.60 -13.26 -1.31
CA GLU A 416 18.62 -14.29 -2.35
C GLU A 416 18.04 -13.79 -3.68
N CYS A 417 16.83 -13.23 -3.68
CA CYS A 417 16.16 -12.78 -4.89
C CYS A 417 16.31 -11.27 -5.17
N LYS A 418 16.96 -10.52 -4.29
CA LYS A 418 17.19 -9.06 -4.43
C LYS A 418 15.92 -8.27 -4.73
N GLY A 419 14.80 -8.67 -4.13
CA GLY A 419 13.50 -8.03 -4.34
C GLY A 419 12.64 -8.63 -5.45
N GLN A 420 13.18 -9.51 -6.29
CA GLN A 420 12.49 -10.05 -7.47
C GLN A 420 11.45 -11.14 -7.19
N ARG A 421 11.29 -11.58 -5.94
CA ARG A 421 10.25 -12.50 -5.45
C ARG A 421 10.30 -13.95 -5.95
N LEU A 422 10.97 -14.23 -7.08
CA LEU A 422 10.97 -15.52 -7.78
C LEU A 422 12.28 -16.31 -7.55
N LYS A 423 12.23 -17.61 -7.86
CA LYS A 423 13.40 -18.48 -7.92
C LYS A 423 14.33 -18.06 -9.04
N LYS A 424 15.63 -18.34 -8.88
CA LYS A 424 16.66 -18.05 -9.89
C LYS A 424 16.39 -18.74 -11.22
N SER A 425 15.79 -19.93 -11.22
CA SER A 425 15.41 -20.67 -12.44
C SER A 425 14.31 -19.95 -13.23
N ALA A 426 13.31 -19.39 -12.56
CA ALA A 426 12.26 -18.59 -13.21
C ALA A 426 12.80 -17.25 -13.74
N LEU A 427 13.69 -16.61 -12.97
CA LEU A 427 14.35 -15.36 -13.40
C LEU A 427 15.33 -15.54 -14.56
N ALA A 428 15.78 -16.76 -14.81
CA ALA A 428 16.64 -17.07 -15.93
C ALA A 428 15.88 -17.25 -17.27
N VAL A 429 14.55 -17.11 -17.28
CA VAL A 429 13.74 -17.13 -18.51
C VAL A 429 13.50 -15.71 -18.98
N THR A 430 13.79 -15.43 -20.27
CA THR A 430 13.67 -14.08 -20.82
C THR A 430 12.74 -14.02 -22.04
N VAL A 431 12.12 -12.86 -22.23
CA VAL A 431 11.41 -12.45 -23.43
C VAL A 431 11.96 -11.07 -23.81
N GLY A 432 12.49 -10.93 -25.04
CA GLY A 432 13.14 -9.68 -25.45
C GLY A 432 14.34 -9.32 -24.54
N ASN A 433 15.13 -10.31 -24.11
CA ASN A 433 16.28 -10.19 -23.24
C ASN A 433 15.99 -9.65 -21.82
N LYS A 434 14.73 -9.63 -21.39
CA LYS A 434 14.33 -9.24 -20.03
C LYS A 434 13.59 -10.37 -19.35
N ASN A 435 13.86 -10.60 -18.06
CA ASN A 435 13.08 -11.53 -17.25
C ASN A 435 11.75 -10.88 -16.78
N ILE A 436 10.84 -11.70 -16.27
CA ILE A 436 9.51 -11.22 -15.88
C ILE A 436 9.55 -10.17 -14.75
N ALA A 437 10.53 -10.26 -13.84
CA ALA A 437 10.68 -9.28 -12.76
C ALA A 437 11.20 -7.94 -13.27
N GLU A 438 12.14 -7.95 -14.21
CA GLU A 438 12.65 -6.74 -14.86
C GLU A 438 11.56 -6.04 -15.68
N VAL A 439 10.77 -6.79 -16.43
CA VAL A 439 9.66 -6.25 -17.24
C VAL A 439 8.58 -5.65 -16.35
N THR A 440 8.21 -6.32 -15.28
CA THR A 440 7.18 -5.80 -14.35
C THR A 440 7.67 -4.66 -13.45
N ALA A 441 8.98 -4.45 -13.37
CA ALA A 441 9.59 -3.30 -12.68
C ALA A 441 9.66 -2.03 -13.56
N LEU A 442 9.42 -2.14 -14.86
CA LEU A 442 9.31 -0.98 -15.74
C LEU A 442 8.06 -0.16 -15.37
N SER A 443 8.12 1.16 -15.53
CA SER A 443 6.93 1.99 -15.53
C SER A 443 6.02 1.61 -16.69
N ILE A 444 4.71 1.83 -16.54
CA ILE A 444 3.71 1.39 -17.51
C ILE A 444 3.96 1.98 -18.90
N ASP A 445 4.42 3.24 -18.99
CA ASP A 445 4.81 3.87 -20.25
C ASP A 445 6.03 3.19 -20.89
N CYS A 446 7.10 2.94 -20.12
CA CYS A 446 8.28 2.21 -20.59
C CYS A 446 7.96 0.75 -20.93
N LEU A 447 7.04 0.14 -20.21
CA LEU A 447 6.57 -1.21 -20.49
C LEU A 447 5.81 -1.27 -21.82
N GLN A 448 4.96 -0.30 -22.11
CA GLN A 448 4.26 -0.21 -23.40
C GLN A 448 5.25 -0.03 -24.55
N GLU A 449 6.25 0.83 -24.39
CA GLU A 449 7.31 1.03 -25.38
C GLU A 449 8.10 -0.26 -25.61
N PHE A 450 8.50 -0.95 -24.54
CA PHE A 450 9.18 -2.25 -24.62
C PHE A 450 8.36 -3.28 -25.41
N LEU A 451 7.04 -3.41 -25.12
CA LEU A 451 6.17 -4.36 -25.81
C LEU A 451 5.91 -3.99 -27.27
N ASN A 452 5.95 -2.71 -27.61
CA ASN A 452 5.81 -2.27 -29.01
C ASN A 452 7.05 -2.52 -29.84
N ASN A 453 8.24 -2.46 -29.22
CA ASN A 453 9.53 -2.68 -29.87
C ASN A 453 10.02 -4.13 -29.76
N LEU A 454 9.18 -5.05 -29.24
CA LEU A 454 9.56 -6.45 -29.03
C LEU A 454 9.72 -7.17 -30.38
N VAL A 455 10.92 -7.69 -30.63
CA VAL A 455 11.22 -8.47 -31.81
C VAL A 455 11.03 -9.96 -31.50
N LEU A 456 10.11 -10.61 -32.19
CA LEU A 456 9.76 -12.01 -32.00
C LEU A 456 10.03 -12.82 -33.30
N SER A 457 10.31 -14.09 -33.14
CA SER A 457 10.36 -15.04 -34.25
C SER A 457 8.96 -15.34 -34.81
N LYS A 458 8.83 -15.88 -35.99
CA LYS A 458 7.55 -16.28 -36.60
C LYS A 458 6.74 -17.21 -35.68
N THR A 459 7.39 -18.17 -35.04
CA THR A 459 6.75 -19.12 -34.12
C THR A 459 6.27 -18.41 -32.85
N GLN A 460 7.09 -17.51 -32.32
CA GLN A 460 6.72 -16.74 -31.13
C GLN A 460 5.53 -15.79 -31.41
N HIS A 461 5.43 -15.23 -32.62
CA HIS A 461 4.26 -14.44 -33.03
C HIS A 461 2.98 -15.28 -33.05
N ILE A 462 3.02 -16.47 -33.68
CA ILE A 462 1.85 -17.36 -33.74
C ILE A 462 1.32 -17.70 -32.34
N ILE A 463 2.20 -17.88 -31.35
CA ILE A 463 1.84 -18.27 -30.00
C ILE A 463 1.49 -17.04 -29.14
N GLY A 464 2.28 -15.96 -29.30
CA GLY A 464 2.28 -14.83 -28.36
C GLY A 464 1.37 -13.68 -28.69
N ASP A 465 0.97 -13.47 -29.97
CA ASP A 465 0.27 -12.27 -30.41
C ASP A 465 -1.07 -12.05 -29.68
N GLN A 466 -1.85 -13.10 -29.46
CA GLN A 466 -3.10 -13.00 -28.73
C GLN A 466 -2.88 -12.58 -27.28
N ILE A 467 -1.84 -13.12 -26.62
CA ILE A 467 -1.50 -12.77 -25.23
C ILE A 467 -1.01 -11.33 -25.17
N LEU A 468 -0.16 -10.92 -26.09
CA LEU A 468 0.37 -9.56 -26.19
C LEU A 468 -0.72 -8.54 -26.46
N LYS A 469 -1.72 -8.87 -27.27
CA LYS A 469 -2.89 -8.02 -27.51
C LYS A 469 -3.63 -7.73 -26.22
N GLU A 470 -3.88 -8.76 -25.42
CA GLU A 470 -4.56 -8.61 -24.12
C GLU A 470 -3.73 -7.79 -23.12
N ILE A 471 -2.41 -8.03 -23.05
CA ILE A 471 -1.51 -7.24 -22.19
C ILE A 471 -1.52 -5.77 -22.62
N LYS A 472 -1.34 -5.47 -23.90
CA LYS A 472 -1.31 -4.10 -24.43
C LYS A 472 -2.62 -3.36 -24.18
N ALA A 473 -3.76 -4.03 -24.34
CA ALA A 473 -5.07 -3.44 -24.06
C ALA A 473 -5.22 -3.04 -22.59
N ARG A 474 -4.83 -3.92 -21.65
CA ARG A 474 -4.91 -3.62 -20.21
C ARG A 474 -3.91 -2.53 -19.79
N ILE A 475 -2.71 -2.52 -20.35
CA ILE A 475 -1.73 -1.45 -20.13
C ILE A 475 -2.28 -0.12 -20.61
N GLN A 476 -2.94 -0.09 -21.77
CA GLN A 476 -3.55 1.12 -22.31
C GLN A 476 -4.64 1.67 -21.36
N PHE A 477 -5.46 0.81 -20.74
CA PHE A 477 -6.44 1.28 -19.76
C PHE A 477 -5.80 1.92 -18.52
N LEU A 478 -4.65 1.41 -18.06
CA LEU A 478 -3.90 2.05 -16.97
C LEU A 478 -3.35 3.42 -17.38
N MET A 479 -2.92 3.57 -18.63
CA MET A 479 -2.48 4.87 -19.17
C MET A 479 -3.64 5.85 -19.33
N ASP A 480 -4.79 5.38 -19.77
CA ASP A 480 -6.00 6.18 -19.96
C ASP A 480 -6.52 6.79 -18.64
N VAL A 481 -6.23 6.16 -17.50
CA VAL A 481 -6.56 6.70 -16.17
C VAL A 481 -5.41 7.45 -15.48
N GLY A 482 -4.34 7.78 -16.21
CA GLY A 482 -3.22 8.59 -15.72
C GLY A 482 -2.28 7.87 -14.74
N LEU A 483 -2.09 6.55 -14.92
CA LEU A 483 -1.21 5.72 -14.08
C LEU A 483 0.06 5.27 -14.80
N GLU A 484 0.50 5.98 -15.82
CA GLU A 484 1.66 5.67 -16.65
C GLU A 484 2.97 5.55 -15.87
N TYR A 485 3.07 6.24 -14.73
CA TYR A 485 4.27 6.25 -13.87
C TYR A 485 4.38 5.04 -12.92
N LEU A 486 3.31 4.26 -12.73
CA LEU A 486 3.33 3.09 -11.86
C LEU A 486 4.10 1.93 -12.49
N THR A 487 4.53 0.99 -11.64
CA THR A 487 5.10 -0.29 -12.06
C THR A 487 4.16 -1.43 -11.71
N LEU A 488 4.14 -2.50 -12.51
CA LEU A 488 3.31 -3.68 -12.20
C LEU A 488 3.77 -4.41 -10.94
N SER A 489 5.04 -4.31 -10.57
CA SER A 489 5.62 -4.91 -9.36
C SER A 489 5.30 -4.17 -8.07
N ARG A 490 4.77 -2.93 -8.16
CA ARG A 490 4.46 -2.10 -6.98
C ARG A 490 3.41 -2.78 -6.10
N ALA A 491 3.70 -2.88 -4.81
CA ALA A 491 2.80 -3.50 -3.83
C ALA A 491 1.55 -2.62 -3.62
N THR A 492 0.37 -3.23 -3.60
CA THR A 492 -0.91 -2.51 -3.44
C THR A 492 -1.03 -1.75 -2.14
N GLY A 493 -0.41 -2.23 -1.06
CA GLY A 493 -0.37 -1.53 0.23
C GLY A 493 0.41 -0.21 0.24
N THR A 494 1.19 0.08 -0.83
CA THR A 494 1.94 1.34 -0.99
C THR A 494 1.23 2.36 -1.86
N LEU A 495 0.06 2.00 -2.40
CA LEU A 495 -0.72 2.87 -3.27
C LEU A 495 -1.51 3.88 -2.44
N SER A 496 -1.68 5.08 -2.96
CA SER A 496 -2.67 6.02 -2.44
C SER A 496 -4.10 5.52 -2.71
N GLY A 497 -5.08 6.01 -1.97
CA GLY A 497 -6.49 5.66 -2.18
C GLY A 497 -6.94 5.92 -3.62
N GLY A 498 -6.59 7.06 -4.19
CA GLY A 498 -6.89 7.40 -5.58
C GLY A 498 -6.19 6.52 -6.61
N GLU A 499 -4.92 6.13 -6.39
CA GLU A 499 -4.22 5.18 -7.26
C GLU A 499 -4.92 3.81 -7.27
N ALA A 500 -5.26 3.29 -6.09
CA ALA A 500 -5.95 2.00 -5.95
C ALA A 500 -7.33 2.01 -6.62
N GLN A 501 -8.07 3.11 -6.50
CA GLN A 501 -9.38 3.30 -7.12
C GLN A 501 -9.28 3.34 -8.65
N ARG A 502 -8.31 4.07 -9.20
CA ARG A 502 -8.09 4.14 -10.65
C ARG A 502 -7.64 2.82 -11.25
N ILE A 503 -6.82 2.03 -10.52
CA ILE A 503 -6.48 0.67 -10.93
C ILE A 503 -7.74 -0.19 -11.06
N ARG A 504 -8.67 -0.12 -10.10
CA ARG A 504 -9.95 -0.84 -10.19
C ARG A 504 -10.79 -0.34 -11.36
N LEU A 505 -10.87 0.96 -11.55
CA LEU A 505 -11.58 1.55 -12.70
C LEU A 505 -11.00 1.02 -14.03
N ALA A 506 -9.69 1.05 -14.20
CA ALA A 506 -9.01 0.51 -15.38
C ALA A 506 -9.31 -0.98 -15.60
N THR A 507 -9.32 -1.78 -14.52
CA THR A 507 -9.65 -3.21 -14.57
C THR A 507 -11.10 -3.44 -15.01
N GLN A 508 -12.05 -2.64 -14.49
CA GLN A 508 -13.46 -2.74 -14.86
C GLN A 508 -13.71 -2.32 -16.31
N ILE A 509 -13.05 -1.27 -16.80
CA ILE A 509 -13.10 -0.88 -18.22
C ILE A 509 -12.60 -2.01 -19.10
N GLY A 510 -11.51 -2.66 -18.67
CA GLY A 510 -10.92 -3.82 -19.35
C GLY A 510 -11.83 -5.04 -19.43
N SER A 511 -12.82 -5.15 -18.55
CA SER A 511 -13.81 -6.24 -18.57
C SER A 511 -14.81 -6.14 -19.73
N GLY A 512 -14.95 -4.94 -20.33
CA GLY A 512 -15.85 -4.71 -21.46
C GLY A 512 -17.34 -4.89 -21.15
N LEU A 513 -17.74 -4.77 -19.88
CA LEU A 513 -19.13 -4.93 -19.47
C LEU A 513 -19.98 -3.79 -20.00
N VAL A 514 -21.17 -4.10 -20.45
CA VAL A 514 -22.17 -3.19 -21.04
C VAL A 514 -23.48 -3.31 -20.28
N GLY A 515 -24.21 -2.19 -20.14
CA GLY A 515 -25.52 -2.18 -19.46
C GLY A 515 -25.42 -2.25 -17.94
N VAL A 516 -24.28 -1.91 -17.37
CA VAL A 516 -24.00 -1.91 -15.93
C VAL A 516 -24.15 -0.50 -15.35
N ALA A 517 -24.52 -0.39 -14.09
CA ALA A 517 -24.48 0.84 -13.32
C ALA A 517 -23.17 0.89 -12.52
N TYR A 518 -22.26 1.77 -12.90
CA TYR A 518 -21.02 2.03 -12.14
C TYR A 518 -21.26 3.13 -11.12
N ILE A 519 -20.92 2.86 -9.87
CA ILE A 519 -21.04 3.83 -8.77
C ILE A 519 -19.63 4.12 -8.28
N LEU A 520 -19.18 5.37 -8.45
CA LEU A 520 -17.83 5.80 -8.17
C LEU A 520 -17.82 6.84 -7.03
N ASP A 521 -16.87 6.70 -6.11
CA ASP A 521 -16.67 7.61 -4.99
C ASP A 521 -15.45 8.50 -5.26
N GLU A 522 -15.68 9.76 -5.61
CA GLU A 522 -14.66 10.79 -5.82
C GLU A 522 -13.46 10.33 -6.68
N PRO A 523 -13.66 9.88 -7.92
CA PRO A 523 -12.59 9.33 -8.75
C PRO A 523 -11.51 10.34 -9.16
N SER A 524 -11.78 11.65 -9.06
CA SER A 524 -10.84 12.74 -9.36
C SER A 524 -9.83 13.00 -8.21
N ILE A 525 -9.96 12.29 -7.10
CA ILE A 525 -9.20 12.55 -5.88
C ILE A 525 -7.69 12.44 -6.09
N GLY A 526 -6.93 13.43 -5.59
CA GLY A 526 -5.47 13.46 -5.69
C GLY A 526 -4.94 13.58 -7.13
N LEU A 527 -5.78 13.99 -8.08
CA LEU A 527 -5.40 14.21 -9.48
C LEU A 527 -5.00 15.67 -9.73
N HIS A 528 -3.91 15.83 -10.46
CA HIS A 528 -3.64 17.07 -11.15
C HIS A 528 -4.68 17.28 -12.28
N GLN A 529 -5.03 18.53 -12.60
CA GLN A 529 -6.06 18.82 -13.61
C GLN A 529 -5.79 18.14 -14.96
N ARG A 530 -4.53 18.08 -15.40
CA ARG A 530 -4.14 17.34 -16.61
C ARG A 530 -4.56 15.86 -16.58
N ASP A 531 -4.41 15.22 -15.42
CA ASP A 531 -4.75 13.80 -15.27
C ASP A 531 -6.26 13.61 -15.11
N ASN A 532 -6.97 14.63 -14.59
CA ASN A 532 -8.42 14.67 -14.50
C ASN A 532 -9.07 14.70 -15.89
N ASP A 533 -8.50 15.44 -16.84
CA ASP A 533 -8.96 15.44 -18.24
C ASP A 533 -8.94 14.04 -18.87
N LYS A 534 -7.88 13.24 -18.60
CA LYS A 534 -7.79 11.84 -19.06
C LYS A 534 -8.88 10.97 -18.41
N LEU A 535 -9.08 11.13 -17.11
CA LEU A 535 -10.13 10.41 -16.38
C LEU A 535 -11.52 10.72 -16.94
N LEU A 536 -11.85 11.99 -17.18
CA LEU A 536 -13.12 12.41 -17.74
C LEU A 536 -13.37 11.83 -19.15
N ALA A 537 -12.34 11.82 -20.00
CA ALA A 537 -12.42 11.18 -21.30
C ALA A 537 -12.72 9.68 -21.18
N THR A 538 -12.12 9.02 -20.19
CA THR A 538 -12.32 7.60 -19.90
C THR A 538 -13.73 7.31 -19.38
N LEU A 539 -14.25 8.13 -18.46
CA LEU A 539 -15.61 8.01 -17.95
C LEU A 539 -16.65 8.22 -19.09
N LYS A 540 -16.44 9.21 -19.95
CA LYS A 540 -17.31 9.42 -21.12
C LYS A 540 -17.31 8.22 -22.08
N ARG A 541 -16.13 7.63 -22.33
CA ARG A 541 -16.01 6.41 -23.13
C ARG A 541 -16.78 5.24 -22.50
N LEU A 542 -16.68 5.06 -21.16
CA LEU A 542 -17.40 4.02 -20.44
C LEU A 542 -18.93 4.21 -20.51
N ARG A 543 -19.41 5.48 -20.42
CA ARG A 543 -20.81 5.84 -20.66
C ARG A 543 -21.24 5.49 -22.08
N ASP A 544 -20.46 5.89 -23.07
CA ASP A 544 -20.77 5.72 -24.50
C ASP A 544 -20.83 4.24 -24.91
N LEU A 545 -20.27 3.33 -24.12
CA LEU A 545 -20.47 1.88 -24.25
C LEU A 545 -21.87 1.41 -23.79
N GLY A 546 -22.73 2.29 -23.29
CA GLY A 546 -24.09 1.98 -22.84
C GLY A 546 -24.17 1.66 -21.34
N ASN A 547 -23.29 2.20 -20.54
CA ASN A 547 -23.30 2.07 -19.08
C ASN A 547 -23.87 3.34 -18.41
N SER A 548 -24.50 3.16 -17.26
CA SER A 548 -24.91 4.26 -16.39
C SER A 548 -23.78 4.56 -15.40
N LEU A 549 -23.35 5.80 -15.33
CA LEU A 549 -22.31 6.24 -14.38
C LEU A 549 -22.93 7.14 -13.32
N ILE A 550 -22.83 6.75 -12.07
CA ILE A 550 -23.26 7.53 -10.92
C ILE A 550 -21.99 7.86 -10.12
N VAL A 551 -21.62 9.13 -10.11
CA VAL A 551 -20.35 9.59 -9.55
C VAL A 551 -20.62 10.54 -8.39
N VAL A 552 -20.15 10.21 -7.20
CA VAL A 552 -20.11 11.16 -6.09
C VAL A 552 -18.90 12.06 -6.30
N GLU A 553 -19.10 13.36 -6.51
CA GLU A 553 -18.00 14.27 -6.87
C GLU A 553 -18.17 15.70 -6.38
N HIS A 554 -17.02 16.35 -6.23
CA HIS A 554 -16.89 17.75 -5.83
C HIS A 554 -16.06 18.58 -6.80
N ASP A 555 -15.51 17.97 -7.83
CA ASP A 555 -14.66 18.63 -8.83
C ASP A 555 -15.51 19.42 -9.85
N GLU A 556 -15.11 20.69 -10.12
CA GLU A 556 -15.82 21.57 -11.04
C GLU A 556 -15.86 21.01 -12.46
N ASP A 557 -14.73 20.50 -12.98
CA ASP A 557 -14.63 20.00 -14.35
C ASP A 557 -15.50 18.76 -14.57
N THR A 558 -15.54 17.88 -13.57
CA THR A 558 -16.41 16.69 -13.59
C THR A 558 -17.89 17.07 -13.59
N MET A 559 -18.30 18.05 -12.78
CA MET A 559 -19.68 18.55 -12.78
C MET A 559 -20.07 19.23 -14.10
N LEU A 560 -19.16 20.03 -14.67
CA LEU A 560 -19.39 20.67 -15.97
C LEU A 560 -19.47 19.66 -17.13
N ALA A 561 -18.79 18.54 -17.00
CA ALA A 561 -18.77 17.45 -17.97
C ALA A 561 -19.95 16.46 -17.82
N ALA A 562 -20.70 16.53 -16.72
CA ALA A 562 -21.82 15.65 -16.43
C ALA A 562 -23.03 15.92 -17.31
N ASP A 563 -23.76 14.86 -17.67
CA ASP A 563 -25.04 14.96 -18.41
C ASP A 563 -26.17 15.40 -17.45
N CYS A 564 -26.12 14.95 -16.19
CA CYS A 564 -27.06 15.31 -15.15
C CYS A 564 -26.34 15.46 -13.79
N ILE A 565 -26.78 16.40 -12.98
CA ILE A 565 -26.28 16.62 -11.62
C ILE A 565 -27.47 16.52 -10.65
N VAL A 566 -27.27 15.80 -9.55
CA VAL A 566 -28.20 15.73 -8.42
C VAL A 566 -27.52 16.39 -7.22
N ASP A 567 -28.00 17.53 -6.79
CA ASP A 567 -27.48 18.27 -5.65
C ASP A 567 -28.25 17.88 -4.38
N ILE A 568 -27.53 17.35 -3.38
CA ILE A 568 -28.10 16.85 -2.12
C ILE A 568 -27.70 17.78 -0.97
N GLY A 569 -28.70 18.25 -0.24
CA GLY A 569 -28.52 19.23 0.83
C GLY A 569 -29.78 19.46 1.63
N PRO A 570 -30.04 20.73 1.99
CA PRO A 570 -29.21 21.94 1.83
C PRO A 570 -28.04 22.04 2.78
N GLY A 571 -28.03 21.27 3.88
CA GLY A 571 -27.00 21.25 4.92
C GLY A 571 -26.30 19.90 5.02
N ALA A 572 -25.65 19.66 6.16
CA ALA A 572 -25.01 18.39 6.53
C ALA A 572 -25.77 17.69 7.67
N GLY A 573 -25.61 16.40 7.84
CA GLY A 573 -26.22 15.61 8.92
C GLY A 573 -27.75 15.74 8.91
N GLU A 574 -28.34 16.13 10.02
CA GLU A 574 -29.80 16.31 10.16
C GLU A 574 -30.38 17.42 9.28
N HIS A 575 -29.57 18.38 8.88
CA HIS A 575 -29.98 19.47 7.98
C HIS A 575 -29.78 19.13 6.49
N GLY A 576 -29.27 17.92 6.18
CA GLY A 576 -29.12 17.38 4.84
C GLY A 576 -30.23 16.44 4.42
N GLY A 577 -29.92 15.53 3.53
CA GLY A 577 -30.76 14.41 3.14
C GLY A 577 -31.92 14.75 2.22
N GLN A 578 -31.92 15.90 1.56
CA GLN A 578 -32.95 16.32 0.59
C GLN A 578 -32.34 16.58 -0.78
N VAL A 579 -33.11 16.37 -1.82
CA VAL A 579 -32.71 16.75 -3.17
C VAL A 579 -33.02 18.25 -3.36
N VAL A 580 -31.97 19.06 -3.50
CA VAL A 580 -32.07 20.52 -3.68
C VAL A 580 -32.36 20.89 -5.14
N ALA A 581 -31.68 20.23 -6.06
CA ALA A 581 -31.83 20.46 -7.49
C ALA A 581 -31.40 19.22 -8.30
N ILE A 582 -32.02 19.03 -9.46
CA ILE A 582 -31.66 18.01 -10.47
C ILE A 582 -31.65 18.69 -11.83
N GLY A 583 -30.65 18.41 -12.64
CA GLY A 583 -30.56 18.90 -14.01
C GLY A 583 -29.13 19.06 -14.49
N THR A 584 -28.95 19.76 -15.59
CA THR A 584 -27.62 20.07 -16.15
C THR A 584 -26.88 21.10 -15.29
N ALA A 585 -25.58 21.22 -15.45
CA ALA A 585 -24.78 22.23 -14.75
C ALA A 585 -25.34 23.66 -14.95
N LYS A 586 -25.82 23.97 -16.15
CA LYS A 586 -26.43 25.29 -16.49
C LYS A 586 -27.74 25.55 -15.72
N GLU A 587 -28.52 24.53 -15.47
CA GLU A 587 -29.77 24.64 -14.69
C GLU A 587 -29.43 24.79 -13.21
N LEU A 588 -28.44 24.03 -12.70
CA LEU A 588 -27.98 24.13 -11.33
C LEU A 588 -27.41 25.52 -11.00
N MET A 589 -26.65 26.13 -11.91
CA MET A 589 -26.15 27.51 -11.79
C MET A 589 -27.24 28.55 -11.62
N LYS A 590 -28.45 28.30 -12.16
CA LYS A 590 -29.61 29.20 -12.02
C LYS A 590 -30.38 29.00 -10.72
N CYS A 591 -30.20 27.87 -10.06
CA CYS A 591 -30.88 27.55 -8.80
C CYS A 591 -30.30 28.39 -7.65
N LYS A 592 -31.15 29.21 -7.01
CA LYS A 592 -30.74 30.08 -5.89
C LYS A 592 -30.56 29.33 -4.56
N ASN A 593 -31.17 28.15 -4.45
CA ASN A 593 -31.13 27.34 -3.22
C ASN A 593 -29.95 26.36 -3.20
N SER A 594 -29.21 26.20 -4.33
CA SER A 594 -28.09 25.32 -4.46
C SER A 594 -26.78 26.04 -4.09
N ILE A 595 -26.16 25.61 -3.02
CA ILE A 595 -24.81 26.09 -2.63
C ILE A 595 -23.79 25.72 -3.73
N THR A 596 -23.89 24.51 -4.29
CA THR A 596 -23.06 24.06 -5.43
C THR A 596 -23.24 24.99 -6.63
N GLY A 597 -24.51 25.34 -6.94
CA GLY A 597 -24.84 26.28 -8.02
C GLY A 597 -24.30 27.69 -7.80
N ASP A 598 -24.19 28.15 -6.54
CA ASP A 598 -23.57 29.42 -6.18
C ASP A 598 -22.09 29.47 -6.54
N TYR A 599 -21.33 28.37 -6.27
CA TYR A 599 -19.91 28.30 -6.60
C TYR A 599 -19.68 28.11 -8.11
N LEU A 600 -20.40 27.19 -8.75
CA LEU A 600 -20.30 26.96 -10.21
C LEU A 600 -20.63 28.20 -11.04
N SER A 601 -21.60 29.02 -10.59
CA SER A 601 -21.96 30.27 -11.27
C SER A 601 -21.04 31.45 -10.95
N GLY A 602 -20.12 31.32 -9.98
CA GLY A 602 -19.28 32.40 -9.51
C GLY A 602 -19.97 33.41 -8.58
N ARG A 603 -21.23 33.18 -8.15
CA ARG A 603 -21.91 34.02 -7.14
C ARG A 603 -21.17 33.97 -5.79
N LYS A 604 -20.62 32.79 -5.46
CA LYS A 604 -19.70 32.62 -4.34
C LYS A 604 -18.37 32.11 -4.90
N ARG A 605 -17.27 32.62 -4.39
CA ARG A 605 -15.93 32.19 -4.79
C ARG A 605 -14.93 32.37 -3.66
N ILE A 606 -13.87 31.57 -3.64
CA ILE A 606 -12.74 31.74 -2.75
C ILE A 606 -11.90 32.92 -3.27
N PRO A 607 -11.68 33.96 -2.45
CA PRO A 607 -10.99 35.16 -2.91
C PRO A 607 -9.50 34.89 -3.11
N VAL A 608 -8.91 35.53 -4.13
CA VAL A 608 -7.45 35.58 -4.30
C VAL A 608 -6.92 36.68 -3.38
N PRO A 609 -5.89 36.40 -2.52
CA PRO A 609 -5.26 37.43 -1.70
C PRO A 609 -4.70 38.57 -2.56
N THR A 610 -4.92 39.78 -2.10
CA THR A 610 -4.42 41.01 -2.80
C THR A 610 -2.93 41.19 -2.64
N GLU A 611 -2.39 40.75 -1.52
CA GLU A 611 -0.98 40.81 -1.19
C GLU A 611 -0.49 39.43 -0.73
N ARG A 612 0.71 39.04 -1.16
CA ARG A 612 1.39 37.82 -0.72
C ARG A 612 2.32 38.13 0.45
N ARG A 613 2.31 37.24 1.47
CA ARG A 613 3.21 37.39 2.63
C ARG A 613 4.66 37.19 2.21
N LYS A 614 5.54 37.90 2.89
CA LYS A 614 6.98 37.76 2.68
C LYS A 614 7.57 36.73 3.62
N PRO A 615 8.47 35.85 3.15
CA PRO A 615 9.14 34.87 3.99
C PRO A 615 9.92 35.52 5.14
N THR A 616 9.87 34.92 6.32
CA THR A 616 10.67 35.30 7.49
C THR A 616 12.00 34.55 7.56
N GLY A 617 12.15 33.47 6.85
CA GLY A 617 13.33 32.61 6.78
C GLY A 617 13.12 31.48 5.77
N TYR A 618 14.03 30.51 5.76
CA TYR A 618 13.97 29.37 4.84
C TYR A 618 14.45 28.08 5.51
N LEU A 619 13.75 26.99 5.27
CA LEU A 619 14.27 25.64 5.39
C LEU A 619 14.82 25.20 4.03
N LYS A 620 16.06 24.71 3.99
CA LYS A 620 16.67 24.28 2.74
C LYS A 620 16.97 22.79 2.79
N VAL A 621 16.28 22.02 1.95
CA VAL A 621 16.57 20.61 1.70
C VAL A 621 17.62 20.54 0.60
N ILE A 622 18.76 19.93 0.89
CA ILE A 622 19.89 19.84 -0.04
C ILE A 622 20.12 18.38 -0.42
N GLY A 623 20.20 18.13 -1.71
CA GLY A 623 20.53 16.82 -2.27
C GLY A 623 19.46 15.76 -2.03
N ALA A 624 18.19 16.09 -2.20
CA ALA A 624 17.08 15.17 -2.07
C ALA A 624 17.11 14.08 -3.17
N GLN A 625 17.18 12.80 -2.78
CA GLN A 625 17.35 11.64 -3.67
C GLN A 625 16.42 10.48 -3.38
N GLU A 626 15.39 10.67 -2.54
CA GLU A 626 14.47 9.61 -2.20
C GLU A 626 13.53 9.30 -3.37
N ASN A 627 13.28 8.02 -3.62
CA ASN A 627 12.45 7.51 -4.72
C ASN A 627 12.89 8.08 -6.09
N ASN A 628 12.02 8.84 -6.75
CA ASN A 628 12.28 9.41 -8.07
C ASN A 628 12.97 10.79 -8.06
N LEU A 629 13.30 11.35 -6.88
CA LEU A 629 13.94 12.66 -6.77
C LEU A 629 15.37 12.64 -7.32
N LYS A 630 15.71 13.61 -8.17
CA LYS A 630 16.95 13.68 -8.93
C LYS A 630 18.01 14.59 -8.29
N ASN A 631 18.36 14.36 -7.02
CA ASN A 631 19.38 15.12 -6.28
C ASN A 631 19.07 16.63 -6.31
N ILE A 632 17.84 16.98 -5.95
CA ILE A 632 17.36 18.36 -6.02
C ILE A 632 17.61 19.13 -4.73
N ASP A 633 17.81 20.45 -4.86
CA ASP A 633 17.85 21.39 -3.77
C ASP A 633 16.57 22.21 -3.76
N VAL A 634 15.89 22.26 -2.60
CA VAL A 634 14.60 22.93 -2.46
C VAL A 634 14.60 23.85 -1.25
N LYS A 635 14.10 25.09 -1.42
CA LYS A 635 13.92 26.07 -0.35
C LYS A 635 12.46 26.21 0.01
N PHE A 636 12.12 25.91 1.25
CA PHE A 636 10.79 26.15 1.80
C PHE A 636 10.78 27.44 2.60
N PRO A 637 10.02 28.47 2.19
CA PRO A 637 9.93 29.72 2.91
C PRO A 637 9.15 29.54 4.22
N LEU A 638 9.61 30.21 5.29
CA LEU A 638 9.01 30.21 6.61
C LEU A 638 8.06 31.39 6.83
N GLY A 639 7.04 31.20 7.68
CA GLY A 639 6.05 32.21 8.03
C GLY A 639 5.03 32.51 6.91
N VAL A 640 4.94 31.65 5.92
CA VAL A 640 4.04 31.77 4.76
C VAL A 640 3.32 30.45 4.47
N MET A 641 2.28 30.52 3.65
CA MET A 641 1.60 29.34 3.10
C MET A 641 2.25 28.93 1.79
N THR A 642 2.85 27.75 1.76
CA THR A 642 3.51 27.17 0.58
C THR A 642 2.71 25.99 0.06
N CYS A 643 2.32 26.02 -1.21
CA CYS A 643 1.76 24.85 -1.89
C CYS A 643 2.83 24.10 -2.68
N VAL A 644 2.92 22.79 -2.47
CA VAL A 644 3.77 21.88 -3.27
C VAL A 644 2.86 21.21 -4.29
N THR A 645 3.08 21.55 -5.57
CA THR A 645 2.23 21.16 -6.69
C THR A 645 2.98 20.27 -7.68
N GLY A 646 2.29 19.80 -8.69
CA GLY A 646 2.84 18.98 -9.77
C GLY A 646 1.97 17.76 -10.08
N VAL A 647 2.23 17.12 -11.21
CA VAL A 647 1.47 15.95 -11.67
C VAL A 647 1.54 14.77 -10.68
N SER A 648 0.62 13.82 -10.82
CA SER A 648 0.62 12.60 -10.00
C SER A 648 1.95 11.83 -10.17
N GLY A 649 2.52 11.34 -9.07
CA GLY A 649 3.81 10.62 -9.09
C GLY A 649 5.05 11.47 -9.34
N SER A 650 4.97 12.81 -9.36
CA SER A 650 6.13 13.68 -9.62
C SER A 650 7.18 13.74 -8.50
N GLY A 651 6.87 13.23 -7.30
CA GLY A 651 7.80 13.20 -6.16
C GLY A 651 7.47 14.15 -5.01
N LYS A 652 6.29 14.79 -5.00
CA LYS A 652 5.84 15.71 -3.94
C LYS A 652 5.92 15.09 -2.54
N SER A 653 5.28 13.94 -2.34
CA SER A 653 5.24 13.25 -1.05
C SER A 653 6.63 12.72 -0.65
N SER A 654 7.46 12.32 -1.62
CA SER A 654 8.85 11.93 -1.36
C SER A 654 9.68 13.09 -0.80
N LEU A 655 9.49 14.29 -1.32
CA LEU A 655 10.18 15.50 -0.84
C LEU A 655 9.66 15.96 0.52
N VAL A 656 8.33 16.07 0.65
CA VAL A 656 7.70 16.71 1.82
C VAL A 656 7.55 15.71 2.97
N ASN A 657 6.95 14.51 2.73
CA ASN A 657 6.65 13.57 3.79
C ASN A 657 7.86 12.70 4.14
N GLU A 658 8.54 12.11 3.14
CA GLU A 658 9.62 11.17 3.40
C GLU A 658 10.92 11.86 3.84
N ILE A 659 11.25 13.03 3.30
CA ILE A 659 12.48 13.75 3.64
C ILE A 659 12.21 14.84 4.67
N LEU A 660 11.47 15.89 4.29
CA LEU A 660 11.33 17.10 5.12
C LEU A 660 10.66 16.77 6.46
N TYR A 661 9.45 16.19 6.43
CA TYR A 661 8.71 15.89 7.64
C TYR A 661 9.46 14.91 8.55
N LYS A 662 9.95 13.78 8.03
CA LYS A 662 10.64 12.78 8.85
C LYS A 662 11.90 13.34 9.48
N LYS A 663 12.66 14.20 8.78
CA LYS A 663 13.85 14.87 9.36
C LYS A 663 13.45 15.86 10.44
N LEU A 664 12.48 16.72 10.17
CA LEU A 664 11.96 17.66 11.17
C LEU A 664 11.40 16.94 12.41
N ALA A 665 10.63 15.88 12.20
CA ALA A 665 10.06 15.09 13.29
C ALA A 665 11.14 14.40 14.14
N LYS A 666 12.19 13.89 13.52
CA LYS A 666 13.34 13.29 14.22
C LYS A 666 14.05 14.33 15.08
N GLU A 667 14.39 15.50 14.55
CA GLU A 667 15.19 16.52 15.23
C GLU A 667 14.38 17.32 16.26
N LEU A 668 13.17 17.74 15.92
CA LEU A 668 12.36 18.65 16.75
C LEU A 668 11.45 17.88 17.72
N ASN A 669 10.81 16.80 17.26
CA ASN A 669 9.84 16.05 18.04
C ASN A 669 10.44 14.76 18.65
N ARG A 670 11.72 14.47 18.42
CA ARG A 670 12.40 13.23 18.82
C ARG A 670 11.65 11.97 18.36
N ALA A 671 11.04 12.05 17.17
CA ALA A 671 10.28 10.93 16.60
C ALA A 671 11.22 9.84 16.07
N ARG A 672 10.80 8.59 16.21
CA ARG A 672 11.52 7.41 15.72
C ARG A 672 11.26 7.21 14.22
N THR A 673 11.80 8.12 13.41
CA THR A 673 11.62 8.08 11.94
C THR A 673 12.97 8.12 11.25
N ILE A 674 13.07 7.39 10.13
CA ILE A 674 14.25 7.42 9.26
C ILE A 674 13.89 8.33 8.08
N PRO A 675 14.56 9.49 7.94
CA PRO A 675 14.36 10.37 6.81
C PRO A 675 14.83 9.72 5.51
N GLY A 676 14.14 10.00 4.39
CA GLY A 676 14.56 9.57 3.07
C GLY A 676 15.94 10.12 2.68
N LYS A 677 16.52 9.60 1.62
CA LYS A 677 17.88 9.93 1.16
C LYS A 677 18.01 11.42 0.80
N HIS A 678 18.86 12.12 1.51
CA HIS A 678 19.21 13.52 1.28
C HIS A 678 20.61 13.81 1.86
N LYS A 679 21.21 14.92 1.47
CA LYS A 679 22.52 15.31 2.03
C LYS A 679 22.37 15.97 3.40
N ARG A 680 21.60 17.04 3.49
CA ARG A 680 21.31 17.76 4.75
C ARG A 680 20.10 18.67 4.62
N ILE A 681 19.57 19.12 5.75
CA ILE A 681 18.56 20.20 5.84
C ILE A 681 19.13 21.32 6.70
N GLU A 682 19.04 22.55 6.19
CA GLU A 682 19.50 23.78 6.86
C GLU A 682 18.31 24.60 7.34
N GLY A 683 18.48 25.37 8.42
CA GLY A 683 17.47 26.29 8.96
C GLY A 683 16.58 25.68 10.05
N LEU A 684 16.92 24.49 10.58
CA LEU A 684 16.15 23.80 11.60
C LEU A 684 16.00 24.60 12.89
N GLU A 685 16.98 25.43 13.22
CA GLU A 685 17.00 26.30 14.41
C GLU A 685 15.94 27.40 14.41
N GLN A 686 15.34 27.68 13.25
CA GLN A 686 14.27 28.68 13.11
C GLN A 686 12.89 28.14 13.48
N VAL A 687 12.75 26.84 13.72
CA VAL A 687 11.47 26.12 13.92
C VAL A 687 11.52 25.38 15.25
N ASP A 688 10.41 25.37 15.97
CA ASP A 688 10.32 24.71 17.27
C ASP A 688 9.60 23.36 17.22
N LYS A 689 8.69 23.15 16.26
CA LYS A 689 7.85 21.97 16.18
C LYS A 689 7.39 21.71 14.74
N VAL A 690 7.21 20.43 14.38
CA VAL A 690 6.53 20.02 13.16
C VAL A 690 5.27 19.23 13.49
N ILE A 691 4.21 19.47 12.75
CA ILE A 691 2.93 18.78 12.85
C ILE A 691 2.53 18.31 11.48
N ASN A 692 2.34 16.99 11.34
CA ASN A 692 1.83 16.38 10.11
C ASN A 692 0.34 16.10 10.24
N ILE A 693 -0.43 16.56 9.28
CA ILE A 693 -1.88 16.40 9.19
C ILE A 693 -2.18 15.63 7.90
N ASP A 694 -2.15 14.32 8.00
CA ASP A 694 -2.40 13.37 6.92
C ASP A 694 -3.78 12.72 7.03
N GLN A 695 -4.16 11.95 6.03
CA GLN A 695 -5.44 11.25 5.95
C GLN A 695 -5.48 9.94 6.75
N SER A 696 -4.42 9.58 7.47
CA SER A 696 -4.40 8.37 8.28
C SER A 696 -5.47 8.41 9.39
N PRO A 697 -6.08 7.28 9.74
CA PRO A 697 -7.10 7.22 10.79
C PRO A 697 -6.60 7.80 12.11
N ILE A 698 -7.48 8.43 12.89
CA ILE A 698 -7.18 8.96 14.23
C ILE A 698 -6.95 7.86 15.28
N GLY A 699 -7.10 6.59 14.88
CA GLY A 699 -6.83 5.40 15.68
C GLY A 699 -7.23 4.15 14.93
N ARG A 700 -6.69 3.01 15.35
CA ARG A 700 -6.87 1.71 14.67
C ARG A 700 -7.99 0.85 15.25
N THR A 701 -8.61 1.30 16.34
CA THR A 701 -9.63 0.51 17.05
C THR A 701 -10.94 1.26 17.12
N PRO A 702 -12.08 0.57 17.28
CA PRO A 702 -13.40 1.19 17.46
C PRO A 702 -13.50 2.09 18.72
N ARG A 703 -12.54 2.00 19.65
CA ARG A 703 -12.45 2.84 20.84
C ARG A 703 -11.93 4.24 20.56
N SER A 704 -11.18 4.40 19.48
CA SER A 704 -10.73 5.71 19.05
C SER A 704 -11.87 6.46 18.40
N ASN A 705 -12.12 7.68 18.84
CA ASN A 705 -13.21 8.53 18.35
C ASN A 705 -12.83 10.02 18.46
N PRO A 706 -13.59 10.94 17.86
CA PRO A 706 -13.31 12.38 17.91
C PRO A 706 -13.13 12.92 19.32
N ALA A 707 -13.97 12.48 20.28
CA ALA A 707 -13.88 12.96 21.66
C ALA A 707 -12.59 12.54 22.37
N THR A 708 -12.10 11.30 22.13
CA THR A 708 -10.85 10.82 22.73
C THR A 708 -9.63 11.45 22.08
N TYR A 709 -9.65 11.62 20.77
CA TYR A 709 -8.51 12.18 20.02
C TYR A 709 -8.28 13.67 20.35
N THR A 710 -9.34 14.46 20.40
CA THR A 710 -9.26 15.89 20.78
C THR A 710 -8.97 16.09 22.26
N GLY A 711 -9.02 15.02 23.07
CA GLY A 711 -8.87 15.07 24.52
C GLY A 711 -10.03 15.76 25.25
N VAL A 712 -11.16 15.99 24.58
CA VAL A 712 -12.37 16.54 25.22
C VAL A 712 -13.04 15.49 26.10
N PHE A 713 -12.89 14.21 25.79
CA PHE A 713 -13.49 13.13 26.58
C PHE A 713 -12.97 13.10 28.03
N ASP A 714 -11.73 13.51 28.26
CA ASP A 714 -11.17 13.63 29.59
C ASP A 714 -11.90 14.69 30.44
N LEU A 715 -12.21 15.83 29.81
CA LEU A 715 -12.96 16.92 30.45
C LEU A 715 -14.42 16.51 30.70
N ILE A 716 -15.03 15.79 29.79
CA ILE A 716 -16.39 15.25 29.93
C ILE A 716 -16.45 14.25 31.11
N ARG A 717 -15.47 13.36 31.23
CA ARG A 717 -15.40 12.39 32.35
C ARG A 717 -15.20 13.09 33.68
N ASP A 718 -14.39 14.15 33.76
CA ASP A 718 -14.24 14.96 34.95
C ASP A 718 -15.55 15.63 35.33
N LEU A 719 -16.29 16.16 34.37
CA LEU A 719 -17.62 16.74 34.57
C LEU A 719 -18.62 15.73 35.13
N PHE A 720 -18.69 14.52 34.57
CA PHE A 720 -19.58 13.47 35.06
C PHE A 720 -19.22 13.02 36.48
N ALA A 721 -17.91 12.88 36.77
CA ALA A 721 -17.45 12.58 38.14
C ALA A 721 -17.77 13.67 39.17
N ALA A 722 -17.93 14.91 38.71
CA ALA A 722 -18.28 16.04 39.56
C ALA A 722 -19.78 16.14 39.85
N THR A 723 -20.64 15.38 39.17
CA THR A 723 -22.10 15.39 39.38
C THR A 723 -22.47 14.90 40.78
N PRO A 724 -23.59 15.39 41.38
CA PRO A 724 -24.05 14.94 42.69
C PRO A 724 -24.24 13.43 42.77
N ASP A 725 -24.85 12.83 41.76
CA ASP A 725 -25.12 11.39 41.71
C ASP A 725 -23.83 10.55 41.68
N ALA A 726 -22.80 10.98 40.91
CA ALA A 726 -21.52 10.31 40.89
C ALA A 726 -20.79 10.41 42.22
N LYS A 727 -20.83 11.57 42.86
CA LYS A 727 -20.24 11.81 44.19
C LYS A 727 -20.93 10.99 45.28
N ALA A 728 -22.26 10.91 45.26
CA ALA A 728 -23.04 10.10 46.22
C ALA A 728 -22.72 8.61 46.11
N ARG A 729 -22.42 8.12 44.88
CA ARG A 729 -22.03 6.73 44.61
C ARG A 729 -20.51 6.48 44.73
N GLY A 730 -19.69 7.51 45.04
CA GLY A 730 -18.22 7.40 45.10
C GLY A 730 -17.55 7.15 43.77
N TYR A 731 -18.20 7.51 42.63
CA TYR A 731 -17.68 7.29 41.30
C TYR A 731 -16.60 8.31 40.95
N LYS A 732 -15.44 7.80 40.57
CA LYS A 732 -14.30 8.62 40.12
C LYS A 732 -14.26 8.68 38.58
N LYS A 733 -13.43 9.55 38.00
CA LYS A 733 -13.21 9.73 36.56
C LYS A 733 -13.06 8.42 35.78
N GLY A 734 -12.37 7.42 36.38
CA GLY A 734 -12.19 6.11 35.77
C GLY A 734 -13.48 5.34 35.48
N ARG A 735 -14.54 5.57 36.27
CA ARG A 735 -15.85 4.92 36.07
C ARG A 735 -16.48 5.26 34.72
N PHE A 736 -16.25 6.46 34.24
CA PHE A 736 -16.79 6.99 33.00
C PHE A 736 -15.89 6.72 31.78
N SER A 737 -14.88 5.85 31.94
CA SER A 737 -14.01 5.42 30.83
C SER A 737 -14.46 4.07 30.31
N PHE A 738 -14.67 3.95 28.99
CA PHE A 738 -14.93 2.66 28.36
C PHE A 738 -13.65 1.81 28.16
N ASN A 739 -12.45 2.36 28.46
CA ASN A 739 -11.19 1.63 28.42
C ASN A 739 -10.82 0.96 29.74
N VAL A 740 -11.41 1.38 30.86
CA VAL A 740 -11.05 0.93 32.20
C VAL A 740 -12.17 0.06 32.78
N LYS A 741 -11.77 -1.04 33.44
CA LYS A 741 -12.72 -1.89 34.17
C LYS A 741 -13.49 -1.12 35.25
N GLY A 742 -14.74 -1.54 35.50
CA GLY A 742 -15.60 -1.02 36.53
C GLY A 742 -16.80 -0.23 36.03
N GLY A 743 -16.68 0.56 34.97
CA GLY A 743 -17.82 1.31 34.39
C GLY A 743 -18.21 0.87 33.00
N ARG A 744 -17.32 0.19 32.31
CA ARG A 744 -17.57 -0.32 30.93
C ARG A 744 -18.41 -1.61 30.94
N CYS A 745 -18.99 -1.92 29.79
CA CYS A 745 -19.56 -3.24 29.56
C CYS A 745 -18.43 -4.26 29.44
N GLU A 746 -18.42 -5.27 30.30
CA GLU A 746 -17.35 -6.28 30.29
C GLU A 746 -17.53 -7.30 29.16
N ALA A 747 -18.74 -7.52 28.64
CA ALA A 747 -18.99 -8.43 27.51
C ALA A 747 -18.28 -7.97 26.23
N CYS A 748 -18.36 -6.69 25.88
CA CYS A 748 -17.65 -6.11 24.74
C CYS A 748 -16.38 -5.36 25.14
N SER A 749 -15.98 -5.43 26.43
CA SER A 749 -14.82 -4.69 26.96
C SER A 749 -14.83 -3.18 26.65
N GLY A 750 -16.02 -2.58 26.46
CA GLY A 750 -16.19 -1.17 26.15
C GLY A 750 -16.17 -0.80 24.67
N ASP A 751 -16.08 -1.77 23.76
CA ASP A 751 -16.10 -1.52 22.30
C ASP A 751 -17.49 -1.14 21.79
N GLY A 752 -18.55 -1.63 22.46
CA GLY A 752 -19.94 -1.47 22.03
C GLY A 752 -20.34 -2.46 20.95
N ILE A 753 -19.38 -3.07 20.28
CA ILE A 753 -19.53 -4.05 19.20
C ILE A 753 -18.73 -5.30 19.52
N LEU A 754 -19.11 -6.41 18.94
CA LEU A 754 -18.40 -7.68 18.96
C LEU A 754 -17.86 -7.95 17.56
N LYS A 755 -16.58 -8.22 17.47
CA LYS A 755 -15.94 -8.66 16.24
C LYS A 755 -16.07 -10.16 16.11
N ILE A 756 -16.72 -10.64 15.06
CA ILE A 756 -16.81 -12.05 14.71
C ILE A 756 -15.82 -12.31 13.58
N GLU A 757 -14.73 -13.01 13.91
CA GLU A 757 -13.69 -13.34 12.93
C GLU A 757 -14.19 -14.47 12.02
N MET A 758 -14.21 -14.17 10.72
CA MET A 758 -14.64 -15.07 9.67
C MET A 758 -13.41 -15.49 8.86
N HIS A 759 -12.84 -16.67 9.11
CA HIS A 759 -11.56 -17.12 8.54
C HIS A 759 -11.41 -16.96 7.01
N PHE A 760 -12.50 -17.01 6.25
CA PHE A 760 -12.50 -16.93 4.78
C PHE A 760 -13.30 -15.75 4.22
N LEU A 761 -13.99 -15.00 5.09
CA LEU A 761 -14.82 -13.85 4.74
C LEU A 761 -14.34 -12.61 5.53
N PRO A 762 -14.74 -11.41 5.13
CA PRO A 762 -14.49 -10.22 5.95
C PRO A 762 -15.10 -10.37 7.34
N ASP A 763 -14.39 -9.87 8.35
CA ASP A 763 -14.88 -9.87 9.74
C ASP A 763 -16.21 -9.13 9.86
N VAL A 764 -17.15 -9.69 10.63
CA VAL A 764 -18.46 -9.10 10.87
C VAL A 764 -18.44 -8.40 12.23
N TYR A 765 -18.95 -7.17 12.28
CA TYR A 765 -19.10 -6.40 13.50
C TYR A 765 -20.58 -6.29 13.85
N VAL A 766 -20.97 -6.82 15.02
CA VAL A 766 -22.35 -6.78 15.51
C VAL A 766 -22.43 -5.96 16.80
N PRO A 767 -23.52 -5.20 17.04
CA PRO A 767 -23.72 -4.52 18.32
C PRO A 767 -23.70 -5.52 19.46
N CYS A 768 -23.09 -5.15 20.58
CA CYS A 768 -23.05 -5.98 21.78
C CYS A 768 -24.47 -6.13 22.37
N GLU A 769 -24.98 -7.33 22.45
CA GLU A 769 -26.33 -7.62 22.96
C GLU A 769 -26.51 -7.19 24.44
N VAL A 770 -25.45 -7.30 25.26
CA VAL A 770 -25.51 -6.98 26.69
C VAL A 770 -25.69 -5.49 26.95
N CYS A 771 -24.98 -4.63 26.23
CA CYS A 771 -25.08 -3.18 26.40
C CYS A 771 -25.88 -2.48 25.29
N GLY A 772 -26.35 -3.21 24.27
CA GLY A 772 -27.06 -2.62 23.14
C GLY A 772 -26.25 -1.55 22.42
N GLY A 773 -24.94 -1.76 22.26
CA GLY A 773 -24.03 -0.80 21.65
C GLY A 773 -23.56 0.35 22.56
N LYS A 774 -24.08 0.45 23.79
CA LYS A 774 -23.87 1.63 24.67
C LYS A 774 -22.51 1.69 25.36
N ARG A 775 -21.65 0.69 25.24
CA ARG A 775 -20.26 0.63 25.79
C ARG A 775 -20.13 0.55 27.31
N TYR A 776 -21.16 0.95 28.08
CA TYR A 776 -21.14 1.05 29.54
C TYR A 776 -22.12 0.08 30.20
N ASN A 777 -21.90 -0.17 31.50
CA ASN A 777 -22.86 -0.88 32.32
C ASN A 777 -24.02 0.05 32.72
N ARG A 778 -25.15 -0.54 33.19
CA ARG A 778 -26.36 0.18 33.52
C ARG A 778 -26.14 1.24 34.63
N GLU A 779 -25.38 0.89 35.67
CA GLU A 779 -25.08 1.76 36.79
C GLU A 779 -24.33 3.03 36.40
N THR A 780 -23.42 2.95 35.44
CA THR A 780 -22.72 4.12 34.92
C THR A 780 -23.65 5.01 34.08
N LEU A 781 -24.59 4.39 33.33
CA LEU A 781 -25.56 5.11 32.51
C LEU A 781 -26.67 5.79 33.32
N ASP A 782 -26.88 5.39 34.60
CA ASP A 782 -27.81 6.07 35.51
C ASP A 782 -27.36 7.49 35.89
N VAL A 783 -26.02 7.76 35.86
CA VAL A 783 -25.50 9.09 36.15
C VAL A 783 -25.76 10.03 34.97
N LYS A 784 -26.43 11.16 35.26
CA LYS A 784 -26.83 12.11 34.21
C LYS A 784 -26.27 13.52 34.50
N TYR A 785 -25.97 14.23 33.45
CA TYR A 785 -25.68 15.66 33.45
C TYR A 785 -26.64 16.36 32.49
N LYS A 786 -27.38 17.37 32.95
CA LYS A 786 -28.48 18.02 32.21
C LYS A 786 -29.45 17.01 31.56
N GLY A 787 -29.77 15.91 32.25
CA GLY A 787 -30.67 14.84 31.76
C GLY A 787 -30.07 13.83 30.80
N LYS A 788 -28.83 13.99 30.37
CA LYS A 788 -28.13 13.08 29.43
C LYS A 788 -27.06 12.26 30.15
N ASN A 789 -26.97 10.96 29.86
CA ASN A 789 -25.90 10.09 30.35
C ASN A 789 -24.65 10.18 29.47
N ILE A 790 -23.56 9.52 29.88
CA ILE A 790 -22.28 9.59 29.16
C ILE A 790 -22.37 9.04 27.74
N TYR A 791 -23.20 8.02 27.48
CA TYR A 791 -23.43 7.49 26.13
C TYR A 791 -24.21 8.48 25.27
N ASP A 792 -25.25 9.09 25.81
CA ASP A 792 -26.05 10.12 25.12
C ASP A 792 -25.11 11.27 24.64
N VAL A 793 -24.20 11.68 25.51
CA VAL A 793 -23.21 12.73 25.19
C VAL A 793 -22.25 12.27 24.09
N LEU A 794 -21.76 11.02 24.11
CA LEU A 794 -20.92 10.49 23.05
C LEU A 794 -21.68 10.37 21.72
N ASN A 795 -22.99 10.18 21.77
CA ASN A 795 -23.84 10.07 20.57
C ASN A 795 -24.32 11.42 20.02
N MET A 796 -24.07 12.52 20.74
CA MET A 796 -24.34 13.87 20.24
C MET A 796 -23.47 14.21 19.05
N THR A 797 -24.06 14.98 18.12
CA THR A 797 -23.28 15.65 17.08
C THR A 797 -22.43 16.78 17.69
N VAL A 798 -21.40 17.21 16.97
CA VAL A 798 -20.58 18.35 17.42
C VAL A 798 -21.43 19.61 17.58
N GLU A 799 -22.39 19.86 16.68
CA GLU A 799 -23.31 21.01 16.75
C GLU A 799 -24.15 20.98 18.03
N GLU A 800 -24.77 19.84 18.34
CA GLU A 800 -25.53 19.67 19.59
C GLU A 800 -24.64 19.84 20.83
N ALA A 801 -23.39 19.30 20.76
CA ALA A 801 -22.45 19.40 21.87
C ALA A 801 -21.97 20.84 22.13
N VAL A 802 -21.81 21.68 21.11
CA VAL A 802 -21.50 23.12 21.26
C VAL A 802 -22.58 23.79 22.09
N THR A 803 -23.85 23.53 21.81
CA THR A 803 -24.99 24.07 22.52
C THR A 803 -25.12 23.47 23.94
N PHE A 804 -24.97 22.17 24.08
CA PHE A 804 -25.10 21.47 25.35
C PHE A 804 -24.08 21.91 26.41
N PHE A 805 -22.83 22.14 25.95
CA PHE A 805 -21.71 22.56 26.80
C PHE A 805 -21.42 24.07 26.77
N GLU A 806 -22.37 24.91 26.35
CA GLU A 806 -22.18 26.36 26.20
C GLU A 806 -21.61 27.02 27.48
N ASN A 807 -21.97 26.52 28.65
CA ASN A 807 -21.53 27.06 29.96
C ASN A 807 -20.22 26.45 30.48
N ILE A 808 -19.55 25.62 29.72
CA ILE A 808 -18.28 24.98 30.08
C ILE A 808 -17.20 25.36 29.06
N PRO A 809 -16.47 26.47 29.26
CA PRO A 809 -15.57 27.04 28.26
C PRO A 809 -14.49 26.10 27.77
N SER A 810 -13.98 25.21 28.65
CA SER A 810 -12.91 24.25 28.28
C SER A 810 -13.38 23.17 27.29
N ILE A 811 -14.64 22.72 27.40
CA ILE A 811 -15.24 21.76 26.47
C ILE A 811 -15.73 22.50 25.24
N ARG A 812 -16.47 23.61 25.43
CA ARG A 812 -17.04 24.41 24.34
C ARG A 812 -15.98 24.81 23.31
N ARG A 813 -14.84 25.34 23.74
CA ARG A 813 -13.75 25.75 22.82
C ARG A 813 -13.30 24.61 21.88
N LYS A 814 -13.18 23.38 22.39
CA LYS A 814 -12.80 22.22 21.59
C LYS A 814 -13.90 21.80 20.60
N MET A 815 -15.15 21.96 21.00
CA MET A 815 -16.31 21.67 20.12
C MET A 815 -16.42 22.73 19.02
N GLU A 816 -16.22 24.00 19.37
CA GLU A 816 -16.19 25.10 18.38
C GLU A 816 -15.09 24.89 17.33
N THR A 817 -13.89 24.43 17.69
CA THR A 817 -12.85 24.14 16.70
C THR A 817 -13.21 22.98 15.76
N LEU A 818 -13.93 21.96 16.23
CA LEU A 818 -14.47 20.89 15.37
C LEU A 818 -15.57 21.43 14.44
N ASN A 819 -16.41 22.31 14.94
CA ASN A 819 -17.45 22.94 14.13
C ASN A 819 -16.86 23.87 13.04
N ASP A 820 -15.82 24.64 13.38
CA ASP A 820 -15.13 25.57 12.46
C ASP A 820 -14.50 24.84 11.27
N VAL A 821 -13.96 23.63 11.48
CA VAL A 821 -13.40 22.81 10.39
C VAL A 821 -14.49 22.08 9.55
N GLY A 822 -15.78 22.40 9.77
CA GLY A 822 -16.88 21.82 9.00
C GLY A 822 -17.31 20.41 9.42
N LEU A 823 -17.07 20.02 10.68
CA LEU A 823 -17.42 18.72 11.24
C LEU A 823 -18.60 18.79 12.20
N SER A 824 -19.55 19.71 11.97
CA SER A 824 -20.75 19.89 12.81
C SER A 824 -21.59 18.62 12.94
N TYR A 825 -21.64 17.80 11.90
CA TYR A 825 -22.50 16.63 11.77
C TYR A 825 -21.95 15.35 12.37
N ILE A 826 -20.64 15.23 12.63
CA ILE A 826 -20.06 14.01 13.21
C ILE A 826 -20.46 13.84 14.67
N ARG A 827 -20.59 12.59 15.13
CA ARG A 827 -20.85 12.29 16.54
C ARG A 827 -19.55 12.22 17.34
N LEU A 828 -19.55 12.68 18.58
CA LEU A 828 -18.39 12.70 19.45
C LEU A 828 -17.78 11.31 19.66
N GLY A 829 -18.60 10.28 19.78
CA GLY A 829 -18.22 8.88 20.00
C GLY A 829 -18.15 8.03 18.73
N GLN A 830 -18.25 8.63 17.53
CA GLN A 830 -18.17 7.90 16.25
C GLN A 830 -16.84 7.17 16.13
N PRO A 831 -16.85 5.84 15.87
CA PRO A 831 -15.62 5.07 15.73
C PRO A 831 -14.71 5.60 14.62
N SER A 832 -13.41 5.60 14.86
CA SER A 832 -12.41 6.04 13.85
C SER A 832 -12.45 5.23 12.56
N THR A 833 -12.94 3.99 12.61
CA THR A 833 -13.10 3.10 11.46
C THR A 833 -14.24 3.50 10.52
N GLU A 834 -15.18 4.30 10.98
CA GLU A 834 -16.31 4.82 10.21
C GLU A 834 -16.01 6.18 9.57
N LEU A 835 -14.96 6.86 10.04
CA LEU A 835 -14.58 8.17 9.53
C LEU A 835 -13.88 8.05 8.16
N SER A 836 -14.19 8.98 7.28
CA SER A 836 -13.42 9.16 6.04
C SER A 836 -12.02 9.73 6.33
N GLY A 837 -11.09 9.57 5.37
CA GLY A 837 -9.73 10.13 5.50
C GLY A 837 -9.75 11.64 5.69
N GLY A 838 -10.62 12.36 4.96
CA GLY A 838 -10.77 13.80 5.11
C GLY A 838 -11.36 14.24 6.45
N GLU A 839 -12.31 13.48 7.02
CA GLU A 839 -12.84 13.73 8.37
C GLU A 839 -11.76 13.52 9.44
N ALA A 840 -11.00 12.42 9.34
CA ALA A 840 -9.88 12.15 10.25
C ALA A 840 -8.83 13.28 10.21
N GLN A 841 -8.50 13.76 9.02
CA GLN A 841 -7.57 14.88 8.81
C GLN A 841 -8.08 16.19 9.44
N ARG A 842 -9.36 16.50 9.25
CA ARG A 842 -9.99 17.69 9.87
C ARG A 842 -10.06 17.61 11.40
N ILE A 843 -10.28 16.42 11.98
CA ILE A 843 -10.20 16.21 13.43
C ILE A 843 -8.79 16.50 13.96
N LYS A 844 -7.76 16.04 13.25
CA LYS A 844 -6.35 16.34 13.57
C LYS A 844 -6.10 17.85 13.53
N LEU A 845 -6.56 18.51 12.48
CA LEU A 845 -6.44 19.98 12.32
C LEU A 845 -7.15 20.72 13.46
N ALA A 846 -8.39 20.37 13.78
CA ALA A 846 -9.15 20.98 14.88
C ALA A 846 -8.44 20.79 16.23
N THR A 847 -7.82 19.63 16.45
CA THR A 847 -7.06 19.34 17.67
C THR A 847 -5.89 20.29 17.81
N GLU A 848 -5.14 20.54 16.74
CA GLU A 848 -4.00 21.46 16.76
C GLU A 848 -4.45 22.93 16.90
N LEU A 849 -5.54 23.32 16.24
CA LEU A 849 -6.14 24.66 16.37
C LEU A 849 -6.60 24.98 17.80
N SER A 850 -6.98 23.95 18.57
CA SER A 850 -7.40 24.12 19.98
C SER A 850 -6.22 24.42 20.90
N LYS A 851 -4.97 24.23 20.46
CA LYS A 851 -3.74 24.47 21.23
C LYS A 851 -3.25 25.91 21.03
N ARG A 852 -2.41 26.38 21.96
CA ARG A 852 -1.78 27.71 21.83
C ARG A 852 -0.67 27.65 20.76
N SER A 853 -0.72 28.56 19.82
CA SER A 853 0.31 28.72 18.78
C SER A 853 1.58 29.36 19.36
N THR A 854 2.75 28.91 18.88
CA THR A 854 4.05 29.50 19.18
C THR A 854 4.51 30.49 18.11
N GLY A 855 3.89 30.47 16.93
CA GLY A 855 4.27 31.27 15.77
C GLY A 855 5.53 30.76 15.03
N LYS A 856 6.09 29.60 15.44
CA LYS A 856 7.27 28.96 14.82
C LYS A 856 7.03 27.49 14.46
N THR A 857 5.77 27.07 14.42
CA THR A 857 5.41 25.70 14.10
C THR A 857 5.31 25.51 12.59
N VAL A 858 5.81 24.40 12.09
CA VAL A 858 5.62 23.96 10.69
C VAL A 858 4.45 22.98 10.65
N TYR A 859 3.39 23.34 9.95
CA TYR A 859 2.26 22.47 9.63
C TYR A 859 2.44 21.89 8.24
N ILE A 860 2.41 20.59 8.11
CA ILE A 860 2.45 19.87 6.83
C ILE A 860 1.10 19.20 6.63
N LEU A 861 0.44 19.52 5.53
CA LEU A 861 -0.86 18.97 5.16
C LEU A 861 -0.73 18.25 3.81
N ASP A 862 -1.25 17.03 3.74
CA ASP A 862 -1.24 16.22 2.53
C ASP A 862 -2.66 16.13 1.97
N GLU A 863 -2.89 16.78 0.83
CA GLU A 863 -4.17 16.86 0.10
C GLU A 863 -5.39 17.13 1.02
N PRO A 864 -5.40 18.23 1.80
CA PRO A 864 -6.43 18.49 2.79
C PRO A 864 -7.83 18.80 2.21
N THR A 865 -7.97 19.01 0.90
CA THR A 865 -9.24 19.24 0.23
C THR A 865 -9.95 17.97 -0.23
N THR A 866 -9.34 16.82 0.01
CA THR A 866 -9.89 15.50 -0.34
C THR A 866 -11.30 15.32 0.24
N GLY A 867 -12.29 15.02 -0.62
CA GLY A 867 -13.67 14.79 -0.21
C GLY A 867 -14.42 16.05 0.25
N LEU A 868 -13.92 17.24 -0.05
CA LEU A 868 -14.54 18.49 0.37
C LEU A 868 -15.31 19.18 -0.76
N HIS A 869 -16.54 19.57 -0.44
CA HIS A 869 -17.30 20.50 -1.26
C HIS A 869 -16.67 21.90 -1.26
N PHE A 870 -16.89 22.71 -2.30
CA PHE A 870 -16.36 24.08 -2.44
C PHE A 870 -16.54 24.95 -1.18
N ALA A 871 -17.71 24.87 -0.52
CA ALA A 871 -17.95 25.62 0.70
C ALA A 871 -17.06 25.17 1.86
N ASP A 872 -16.74 23.87 1.95
CA ASP A 872 -15.85 23.31 2.97
C ASP A 872 -14.40 23.67 2.65
N VAL A 873 -14.02 23.67 1.35
CA VAL A 873 -12.70 24.14 0.88
C VAL A 873 -12.50 25.62 1.24
N HIS A 874 -13.54 26.43 1.08
CA HIS A 874 -13.50 27.85 1.45
C HIS A 874 -13.18 28.03 2.94
N LYS A 875 -13.92 27.34 3.82
CA LYS A 875 -13.66 27.36 5.28
C LYS A 875 -12.25 26.86 5.61
N LEU A 876 -11.80 25.77 4.98
CA LEU A 876 -10.46 25.24 5.18
C LEU A 876 -9.40 26.28 4.80
N THR A 877 -9.58 26.96 3.68
CA THR A 877 -8.65 27.98 3.20
C THR A 877 -8.55 29.14 4.19
N GLU A 878 -9.68 29.61 4.76
CA GLU A 878 -9.70 30.64 5.81
C GLU A 878 -8.91 30.19 7.05
N ILE A 879 -9.03 28.92 7.44
CA ILE A 879 -8.30 28.36 8.57
C ILE A 879 -6.79 28.33 8.30
N LEU A 880 -6.36 27.87 7.12
CA LEU A 880 -4.95 27.83 6.73
C LEU A 880 -4.35 29.25 6.71
N GLN A 881 -5.10 30.23 6.18
CA GLN A 881 -4.72 31.64 6.20
C GLN A 881 -4.59 32.20 7.63
N ARG A 882 -5.48 31.82 8.55
CA ARG A 882 -5.42 32.21 9.96
C ARG A 882 -4.19 31.63 10.65
N LEU A 883 -3.88 30.34 10.45
CA LEU A 883 -2.68 29.70 11.00
C LEU A 883 -1.40 30.40 10.52
N THR A 884 -1.37 30.76 9.25
CA THR A 884 -0.21 31.47 8.65
C THR A 884 -0.10 32.89 9.21
N ALA A 885 -1.22 33.59 9.41
CA ALA A 885 -1.25 34.92 9.98
C ALA A 885 -0.72 34.99 11.43
N GLU A 886 -0.77 33.87 12.16
CA GLU A 886 -0.18 33.73 13.49
C GLU A 886 1.36 33.56 13.46
N GLY A 887 2.01 33.62 12.30
CA GLY A 887 3.44 33.46 12.11
C GLY A 887 3.92 32.04 11.80
N ASN A 888 3.02 31.05 11.79
CA ASN A 888 3.37 29.66 11.49
C ASN A 888 3.68 29.47 10.01
N THR A 889 4.42 28.41 9.72
CA THR A 889 4.68 27.96 8.35
C THR A 889 3.67 26.88 8.00
N VAL A 890 2.98 27.02 6.88
CA VAL A 890 2.01 26.03 6.39
C VAL A 890 2.47 25.51 5.05
N ILE A 891 2.79 24.23 4.97
CA ILE A 891 3.20 23.52 3.75
C ILE A 891 2.08 22.58 3.36
N VAL A 892 1.52 22.75 2.17
CA VAL A 892 0.37 21.97 1.69
C VAL A 892 0.74 21.28 0.39
N ILE A 893 0.64 19.96 0.34
CA ILE A 893 0.65 19.23 -0.93
C ILE A 893 -0.77 19.32 -1.49
N GLU A 894 -0.95 19.91 -2.67
CA GLU A 894 -2.29 20.16 -3.19
C GLU A 894 -2.39 20.13 -4.72
N HIS A 895 -3.59 19.77 -5.18
CA HIS A 895 -3.99 19.78 -6.58
C HIS A 895 -5.19 20.72 -6.84
N ASN A 896 -5.93 21.08 -5.78
CA ASN A 896 -7.07 21.96 -5.86
C ASN A 896 -6.61 23.40 -6.16
N LEU A 897 -7.01 23.90 -7.32
CA LEU A 897 -6.59 25.21 -7.81
C LEU A 897 -7.13 26.37 -6.94
N ASP A 898 -8.25 26.17 -6.27
CA ASP A 898 -8.81 27.16 -5.36
C ASP A 898 -7.97 27.38 -4.10
N VAL A 899 -7.30 26.33 -3.62
CA VAL A 899 -6.32 26.44 -2.53
C VAL A 899 -5.00 27.01 -3.06
N ILE A 900 -4.53 26.48 -4.21
CA ILE A 900 -3.23 26.88 -4.79
C ILE A 900 -3.21 28.38 -5.12
N LYS A 901 -4.32 28.96 -5.64
CA LYS A 901 -4.39 30.40 -5.92
C LYS A 901 -4.28 31.28 -4.68
N THR A 902 -4.55 30.74 -3.49
CA THR A 902 -4.48 31.47 -2.22
C THR A 902 -3.13 31.35 -1.53
N ALA A 903 -2.22 30.50 -2.00
CA ALA A 903 -0.89 30.30 -1.43
C ALA A 903 -0.01 31.56 -1.63
N ASP A 904 0.89 31.81 -0.67
CA ASP A 904 1.89 32.86 -0.80
C ASP A 904 3.05 32.43 -1.71
N TYR A 905 3.34 31.12 -1.75
CA TYR A 905 4.43 30.53 -2.50
C TYR A 905 4.06 29.17 -3.06
N ILE A 906 4.56 28.83 -4.22
CA ILE A 906 4.36 27.53 -4.87
C ILE A 906 5.72 26.89 -5.18
N ILE A 907 5.82 25.59 -4.98
CA ILE A 907 6.93 24.76 -5.43
C ILE A 907 6.33 23.69 -6.34
N ASP A 908 6.60 23.79 -7.64
CA ASP A 908 6.06 22.89 -8.65
C ASP A 908 7.07 21.81 -9.03
N ILE A 909 6.71 20.53 -8.80
CA ILE A 909 7.57 19.37 -8.99
C ILE A 909 7.10 18.57 -10.20
N GLY A 910 8.03 18.22 -11.07
CA GLY A 910 7.71 17.52 -12.30
C GLY A 910 8.97 17.23 -13.13
N PRO A 911 8.88 17.37 -14.47
CA PRO A 911 7.69 17.74 -15.27
C PRO A 911 6.62 16.67 -15.34
N GLU A 912 7.02 15.39 -15.28
CA GLU A 912 6.14 14.22 -15.39
C GLU A 912 6.13 13.39 -14.10
N GLY A 913 5.39 12.28 -14.08
CA GLY A 913 5.44 11.28 -13.01
C GLY A 913 6.58 10.28 -13.16
N GLY A 914 6.88 9.54 -12.08
CA GLY A 914 7.87 8.46 -12.07
C GLY A 914 9.28 8.91 -12.43
N ASP A 915 9.97 8.13 -13.25
CA ASP A 915 11.37 8.39 -13.62
C ASP A 915 11.57 9.66 -14.45
N LYS A 916 10.53 10.16 -15.11
CA LYS A 916 10.54 11.41 -15.86
C LYS A 916 10.27 12.65 -14.99
N GLY A 917 9.91 12.44 -13.72
CA GLY A 917 9.69 13.47 -12.71
C GLY A 917 10.89 13.73 -11.82
N GLY A 918 10.63 14.18 -10.61
CA GLY A 918 11.61 14.30 -9.54
C GLY A 918 12.53 15.53 -9.62
N THR A 919 12.14 16.55 -10.38
CA THR A 919 12.85 17.84 -10.47
C THR A 919 11.94 19.00 -10.10
N VAL A 920 12.52 20.14 -9.69
CA VAL A 920 11.76 21.38 -9.50
C VAL A 920 11.58 22.04 -10.85
N VAL A 921 10.33 22.19 -11.30
CA VAL A 921 9.98 22.83 -12.57
C VAL A 921 9.93 24.35 -12.42
N ALA A 922 9.32 24.81 -11.33
CA ALA A 922 9.15 26.20 -11.05
C ALA A 922 8.96 26.44 -9.53
N TYR A 923 9.29 27.64 -9.06
CA TYR A 923 8.99 28.11 -7.71
C TYR A 923 8.77 29.61 -7.73
N GLY A 924 7.92 30.12 -6.85
CA GLY A 924 7.58 31.54 -6.77
C GLY A 924 6.14 31.75 -6.31
N THR A 925 5.63 32.96 -6.50
CA THR A 925 4.23 33.29 -6.24
C THR A 925 3.31 32.64 -7.29
N PRO A 926 2.01 32.46 -7.03
CA PRO A 926 1.06 31.96 -8.04
C PRO A 926 1.12 32.73 -9.36
N GLU A 927 1.32 34.05 -9.29
CA GLU A 927 1.41 34.93 -10.46
C GLU A 927 2.67 34.65 -11.30
N GLU A 928 3.81 34.38 -10.64
CA GLU A 928 5.07 34.02 -11.30
C GLU A 928 4.99 32.62 -11.93
N ILE A 929 4.37 31.66 -11.24
CA ILE A 929 4.15 30.31 -11.76
C ILE A 929 3.22 30.30 -12.99
N ALA A 930 2.18 31.15 -13.00
CA ALA A 930 1.28 31.31 -14.13
C ALA A 930 1.98 31.75 -15.43
N GLN A 931 3.12 32.45 -15.32
CA GLN A 931 3.92 32.89 -16.47
C GLN A 931 4.93 31.82 -16.96
N ASN A 932 5.07 30.71 -16.26
CA ASN A 932 6.02 29.66 -16.61
C ASN A 932 5.39 28.61 -17.54
N GLU A 933 5.73 28.65 -18.83
CA GLU A 933 5.21 27.72 -19.85
C GLU A 933 5.52 26.25 -19.58
N LYS A 934 6.57 25.92 -18.79
CA LYS A 934 6.96 24.55 -18.46
C LYS A 934 6.12 23.95 -17.35
N SER A 935 5.43 24.78 -16.57
CA SER A 935 4.58 24.34 -15.46
C SER A 935 3.18 24.00 -15.94
N TYR A 936 2.77 22.74 -15.76
CA TYR A 936 1.37 22.37 -15.98
C TYR A 936 0.46 23.09 -15.00
N THR A 937 0.83 23.16 -13.73
CA THR A 937 0.09 23.91 -12.70
C THR A 937 -0.07 25.39 -13.11
N GLY A 938 1.00 25.98 -13.65
CA GLY A 938 0.99 27.37 -14.13
C GLY A 938 -0.06 27.63 -15.18
N LYS A 939 -0.21 26.74 -16.16
CA LYS A 939 -1.22 26.88 -17.25
C LYS A 939 -2.65 26.92 -16.72
N TYR A 940 -3.00 26.05 -15.74
CA TYR A 940 -4.34 26.01 -15.16
C TYR A 940 -4.59 27.18 -14.20
N ILE A 941 -3.59 27.60 -13.42
CA ILE A 941 -3.71 28.73 -12.50
C ILE A 941 -3.89 30.06 -13.24
N ASP A 942 -3.22 30.26 -14.37
CA ASP A 942 -3.35 31.45 -15.20
C ASP A 942 -4.82 31.72 -15.62
N ALA A 943 -5.52 30.63 -16.00
CA ALA A 943 -6.93 30.72 -16.37
C ALA A 943 -7.81 31.18 -15.20
N ILE A 944 -7.50 30.78 -13.97
CA ILE A 944 -8.27 31.15 -12.77
C ILE A 944 -7.95 32.56 -12.30
N LEU A 945 -6.66 32.96 -12.33
CA LEU A 945 -6.24 34.31 -11.94
C LEU A 945 -6.80 35.37 -12.90
N LYS A 946 -7.01 35.04 -14.16
CA LYS A 946 -7.64 35.92 -15.17
C LYS A 946 -9.17 36.03 -15.05
N LYS A 947 -9.83 35.04 -14.44
CA LYS A 947 -11.28 35.09 -14.15
C LYS A 947 -11.62 36.01 -12.96
N LYS A 948 -10.95 37.18 -12.80
CA LYS A 948 -11.20 38.13 -11.71
C LYS A 948 -12.63 38.66 -11.68
#